data_f8251c8a0c613003a4c2b858ab28c3b1
#
_entry.id   f8251c8a0c613003a4c2b858ab28c3b1
#
_cell.length_a   1.000
_cell.length_b   1.000
_cell.length_c   1.000
_cell.angle_alpha   90.00
_cell.angle_beta   90.00
_cell.angle_gamma   90.00
#
_symmetry.space_group_name_H-M   'P 1'
#
loop_
_entity.id
_entity.type
_entity.pdbx_description
1 polymer ?
#
loop_
_entity_poly.entity_id
_entity_poly.type
_entity_poly.pdbx_seq_one_letter_code
_entity_poly.pdbx_strand_id
1 'polypeptide(L)'
;MDFKLISPYRPTGDQPEAIDELSRGILDGTPYQTLLGVTGSGKTFTMANVIERVQKPTLILSHNKTLAAQLYNEFKSFFPENAVEYFVSYYDYYQPEAYIPSTDTYIEKDLAINEEIDRLRLSTTSALLSGRKDVIVVSSVSCLYGIGNPEDFHSNVIDIKVGDNIGRNRLLRHFVDSLYSRNEIELSRGNFRVKGDTVDIYLAYDDVIVRIEFWGEEIESIRTIDPATGNSTGTFDAYKIFPANLFVTTKERIDKAIGEIEIDLGKQVEFFKSIGKNLEAKRLYERVTYDVEMIREIGHCSGIENYSRYFDGREAGTRPFCLLDYFPKDFLTIIDESHVTVPQIRAMYGGDRSRKMNLVEYGFRLPAAVDNRPLKFDEFEGLARQIIYVSAPPADYELEKSEGIVVEQVIRPTGLLDPIIEVRPSLNQIDDLLEEIQLRIERDERVLVTTLTKRMAEELNAYLAKLDIIHSDVDTLDRIKILDDLRAGVYDVLIGVNLLREGLDLPEVSLVAILDADKEGFLRSHRSLTQTVGRAARNLNGRVIMYADRITESMQKTIDETNRRREKQLAYNEENHITPQAIQKSKSSVLVSNADTKQQAQPSKATKPTKAYSDEYREHVDVAADPIVKYMSKEQLQKAIERTRKQMVEAAKKMDFIEAAQYRDELIKLEDLYQKTTTTT
;
A
#
# COMPACT_ATOMS: atom_id res chain seq x y z
N MET A 1 4.67 2.34 26.88
CA MET A 1 3.55 1.44 27.21
C MET A 1 3.93 0.05 26.75
N ASP A 2 3.38 -0.98 27.39
CA ASP A 2 3.55 -2.35 26.94
C ASP A 2 2.39 -2.73 26.02
N PHE A 3 2.61 -3.71 25.14
CA PHE A 3 1.52 -4.26 24.35
C PHE A 3 0.54 -5.01 25.27
N LYS A 4 -0.74 -4.77 25.06
CA LYS A 4 -1.83 -5.39 25.80
C LYS A 4 -2.88 -5.93 24.83
N LEU A 5 -2.89 -7.24 24.66
CA LEU A 5 -3.86 -7.93 23.81
C LEU A 5 -5.25 -7.94 24.48
N ILE A 6 -6.24 -7.43 23.77
CA ILE A 6 -7.65 -7.48 24.18
C ILE A 6 -8.39 -8.33 23.15
N SER A 7 -8.84 -9.52 23.59
CA SER A 7 -9.54 -10.44 22.71
C SER A 7 -10.56 -11.28 23.49
N PRO A 8 -11.75 -11.54 22.92
CA PRO A 8 -12.69 -12.50 23.48
C PRO A 8 -12.24 -13.96 23.28
N TYR A 9 -11.24 -14.18 22.41
CA TYR A 9 -10.76 -15.51 22.06
C TYR A 9 -9.59 -15.95 22.97
N ARG A 10 -9.46 -17.28 23.10
CA ARG A 10 -8.30 -17.91 23.75
C ARG A 10 -7.58 -18.79 22.72
N PRO A 11 -6.25 -18.93 22.82
CA PRO A 11 -5.51 -19.85 21.96
C PRO A 11 -6.03 -21.29 22.08
N THR A 12 -6.28 -21.92 20.92
CA THR A 12 -6.80 -23.28 20.80
C THR A 12 -6.09 -24.07 19.68
N GLY A 13 -6.24 -25.37 19.68
CA GLY A 13 -5.60 -26.24 18.67
C GLY A 13 -4.06 -26.16 18.75
N ASP A 14 -3.45 -25.93 17.62
CA ASP A 14 -1.99 -25.77 17.50
C ASP A 14 -1.49 -24.39 17.97
N GLN A 15 -2.38 -23.42 18.24
CA GLN A 15 -2.00 -22.04 18.56
C GLN A 15 -1.13 -21.92 19.83
N PRO A 16 -1.47 -22.56 20.99
CA PRO A 16 -0.65 -22.44 22.19
C PRO A 16 0.80 -22.84 21.97
N GLU A 17 1.02 -23.98 21.31
CA GLU A 17 2.37 -24.50 21.01
C GLU A 17 3.10 -23.57 20.04
N ALA A 18 2.43 -23.13 18.96
CA ALA A 18 3.00 -22.19 18.01
C ALA A 18 3.40 -20.86 18.65
N ILE A 19 2.57 -20.30 19.53
CA ILE A 19 2.88 -19.08 20.27
C ILE A 19 4.11 -19.28 21.17
N ASP A 20 4.16 -20.40 21.90
CA ASP A 20 5.27 -20.69 22.82
C ASP A 20 6.60 -20.88 22.05
N GLU A 21 6.59 -21.62 20.96
CA GLU A 21 7.77 -21.90 20.15
C GLU A 21 8.29 -20.63 19.46
N LEU A 22 7.43 -19.89 18.76
CA LEU A 22 7.80 -18.64 18.09
C LEU A 22 8.31 -17.58 19.09
N SER A 23 7.63 -17.41 20.23
CA SER A 23 8.03 -16.43 21.23
C SER A 23 9.38 -16.78 21.85
N ARG A 24 9.61 -18.06 22.16
CA ARG A 24 10.88 -18.54 22.68
C ARG A 24 12.00 -18.29 21.69
N GLY A 25 11.81 -18.65 20.42
CA GLY A 25 12.82 -18.41 19.39
C GLY A 25 13.20 -16.94 19.26
N ILE A 26 12.22 -15.99 19.32
CA ILE A 26 12.52 -14.55 19.28
C ILE A 26 13.33 -14.12 20.51
N LEU A 27 12.94 -14.57 21.70
CA LEU A 27 13.62 -14.20 22.95
C LEU A 27 15.04 -14.79 23.01
N ASP A 28 15.25 -15.98 22.45
CA ASP A 28 16.55 -16.64 22.32
C ASP A 28 17.42 -16.03 21.20
N GLY A 29 16.88 -15.08 20.43
CA GLY A 29 17.62 -14.37 19.37
C GLY A 29 17.68 -15.11 18.04
N THR A 30 16.82 -16.12 17.81
CA THR A 30 16.71 -16.81 16.52
C THR A 30 16.36 -15.81 15.41
N PRO A 31 17.18 -15.71 14.33
CA PRO A 31 16.98 -14.67 13.33
C PRO A 31 15.80 -14.95 12.41
N TYR A 32 15.52 -16.21 12.09
CA TYR A 32 14.49 -16.59 11.12
C TYR A 32 13.66 -17.76 11.63
N GLN A 33 12.35 -17.62 11.56
CA GLN A 33 11.39 -18.66 11.92
C GLN A 33 10.29 -18.74 10.87
N THR A 34 9.73 -19.93 10.64
CA THR A 34 8.65 -20.13 9.67
C THR A 34 7.42 -20.68 10.36
N LEU A 35 6.28 -19.97 10.23
CA LEU A 35 4.95 -20.40 10.63
C LEU A 35 4.19 -20.93 9.41
N LEU A 36 3.93 -22.23 9.36
CA LEU A 36 3.01 -22.83 8.41
C LEU A 36 1.59 -22.73 8.99
N GLY A 37 0.86 -21.71 8.59
CA GLY A 37 -0.49 -21.46 9.10
C GLY A 37 -1.54 -21.54 7.99
N VAL A 38 -2.37 -22.57 8.00
CA VAL A 38 -3.44 -22.71 6.98
C VAL A 38 -4.49 -21.61 7.09
N THR A 39 -5.23 -21.42 6.00
CA THR A 39 -6.35 -20.45 5.99
C THR A 39 -7.37 -20.84 7.06
N GLY A 40 -7.71 -19.89 7.94
CA GLY A 40 -8.70 -20.12 9.02
C GLY A 40 -8.16 -20.70 10.31
N SER A 41 -6.85 -20.97 10.41
CA SER A 41 -6.26 -21.41 11.68
C SER A 41 -6.07 -20.29 12.72
N GLY A 42 -6.33 -19.02 12.36
CA GLY A 42 -6.17 -17.88 13.27
C GLY A 42 -4.74 -17.35 13.34
N LYS A 43 -4.00 -17.36 12.23
CA LYS A 43 -2.61 -16.83 12.14
C LYS A 43 -2.44 -15.45 12.76
N THR A 44 -3.35 -14.50 12.42
CA THR A 44 -3.31 -13.13 12.94
C THR A 44 -3.38 -13.10 14.46
N PHE A 45 -4.23 -13.93 15.04
CA PHE A 45 -4.35 -14.04 16.50
C PHE A 45 -3.11 -14.65 17.15
N THR A 46 -2.49 -15.65 16.52
CA THR A 46 -1.20 -16.22 16.97
C THR A 46 -0.11 -15.16 16.93
N MET A 47 0.01 -14.40 15.83
CA MET A 47 0.98 -13.30 15.72
C MET A 47 0.73 -12.23 16.78
N ALA A 48 -0.53 -11.87 17.07
CA ALA A 48 -0.88 -10.90 18.12
C ALA A 48 -0.41 -11.38 19.51
N ASN A 49 -0.62 -12.66 19.85
CA ASN A 49 -0.13 -13.23 21.10
C ASN A 49 1.42 -13.26 21.18
N VAL A 50 2.09 -13.54 20.06
CA VAL A 50 3.57 -13.48 20.01
C VAL A 50 4.04 -12.06 20.27
N ILE A 51 3.44 -11.05 19.62
CA ILE A 51 3.81 -9.63 19.82
C ILE A 51 3.62 -9.22 21.28
N GLU A 52 2.48 -9.59 21.91
CA GLU A 52 2.24 -9.30 23.33
C GLU A 52 3.31 -9.95 24.23
N ARG A 53 3.73 -11.19 23.94
CA ARG A 53 4.74 -11.88 24.77
C ARG A 53 6.13 -11.31 24.62
N VAL A 54 6.55 -10.95 23.41
CA VAL A 54 7.92 -10.50 23.13
C VAL A 54 8.13 -9.01 23.34
N GLN A 55 7.06 -8.20 23.39
CA GLN A 55 7.09 -6.77 23.70
C GLN A 55 8.07 -5.96 22.81
N LYS A 56 8.15 -6.29 21.51
CA LYS A 56 9.00 -5.60 20.53
C LYS A 56 8.17 -4.79 19.56
N PRO A 57 8.59 -3.57 19.16
CA PRO A 57 8.01 -2.89 18.01
C PRO A 57 8.00 -3.82 16.81
N THR A 58 6.90 -3.87 16.08
CA THR A 58 6.70 -4.90 15.07
C THR A 58 6.33 -4.28 13.72
N LEU A 59 7.02 -4.71 12.66
CA LEU A 59 6.67 -4.45 11.26
C LEU A 59 6.00 -5.68 10.67
N ILE A 60 4.79 -5.53 10.15
CA ILE A 60 4.03 -6.58 9.46
C ILE A 60 3.99 -6.23 7.97
N LEU A 61 4.61 -7.06 7.14
CA LEU A 61 4.66 -6.88 5.68
C LEU A 61 3.62 -7.75 5.00
N SER A 62 2.88 -7.14 4.08
CA SER A 62 1.92 -7.80 3.20
C SER A 62 2.21 -7.44 1.74
N HIS A 63 1.89 -8.34 0.81
CA HIS A 63 2.18 -8.16 -0.61
C HIS A 63 1.23 -7.19 -1.34
N ASN A 64 0.07 -6.83 -0.75
CA ASN A 64 -0.87 -5.88 -1.34
C ASN A 64 -1.59 -5.00 -0.30
N LYS A 65 -2.20 -3.88 -0.78
CA LYS A 65 -2.90 -2.91 0.07
C LYS A 65 -4.13 -3.50 0.77
N THR A 66 -4.90 -4.36 0.08
CA THR A 66 -6.16 -4.92 0.61
C THR A 66 -5.90 -5.84 1.79
N LEU A 67 -4.92 -6.75 1.67
CA LEU A 67 -4.53 -7.63 2.77
C LEU A 67 -3.92 -6.83 3.92
N ALA A 68 -3.09 -5.82 3.62
CA ALA A 68 -2.55 -4.92 4.63
C ALA A 68 -3.66 -4.18 5.40
N ALA A 69 -4.71 -3.71 4.72
CA ALA A 69 -5.87 -3.07 5.36
C ALA A 69 -6.64 -4.04 6.26
N GLN A 70 -6.84 -5.28 5.81
CA GLN A 70 -7.47 -6.31 6.63
C GLN A 70 -6.66 -6.58 7.90
N LEU A 71 -5.35 -6.82 7.77
CA LEU A 71 -4.45 -7.05 8.91
C LEU A 71 -4.43 -5.84 9.86
N TYR A 72 -4.38 -4.62 9.34
CA TYR A 72 -4.44 -3.40 10.14
C TYR A 72 -5.69 -3.35 11.02
N ASN A 73 -6.87 -3.62 10.44
CA ASN A 73 -8.14 -3.62 11.18
C ASN A 73 -8.18 -4.74 12.24
N GLU A 74 -7.67 -5.93 11.92
CA GLU A 74 -7.60 -7.05 12.86
C GLU A 74 -6.65 -6.70 14.04
N PHE A 75 -5.44 -6.21 13.77
CA PHE A 75 -4.49 -5.81 14.83
C PHE A 75 -4.99 -4.64 15.65
N LYS A 76 -5.65 -3.66 15.04
CA LYS A 76 -6.25 -2.53 15.75
C LYS A 76 -7.37 -2.97 16.71
N SER A 77 -8.12 -4.02 16.34
CA SER A 77 -9.12 -4.61 17.24
C SER A 77 -8.49 -5.38 18.40
N PHE A 78 -7.32 -6.03 18.17
CA PHE A 78 -6.60 -6.75 19.22
C PHE A 78 -5.80 -5.84 20.15
N PHE A 79 -5.34 -4.68 19.66
CA PHE A 79 -4.53 -3.72 20.42
C PHE A 79 -5.13 -2.31 20.41
N PRO A 80 -6.35 -2.13 20.97
CA PRO A 80 -7.05 -0.84 20.92
C PRO A 80 -6.36 0.27 21.73
N GLU A 81 -5.53 -0.09 22.72
CA GLU A 81 -4.80 0.84 23.60
C GLU A 81 -3.38 1.15 23.10
N ASN A 82 -2.88 0.43 22.08
CA ASN A 82 -1.54 0.56 21.55
C ASN A 82 -1.52 1.25 20.19
N ALA A 83 -0.35 1.67 19.72
CA ALA A 83 -0.20 2.28 18.41
C ALA A 83 -0.19 1.22 17.31
N VAL A 84 -1.29 1.06 16.61
CA VAL A 84 -1.37 0.26 15.39
C VAL A 84 -1.47 1.20 14.22
N GLU A 85 -0.48 1.18 13.34
CA GLU A 85 -0.26 2.12 12.27
C GLU A 85 -0.35 1.45 10.89
N TYR A 86 -0.69 2.25 9.86
CA TYR A 86 -0.88 1.76 8.50
C TYR A 86 0.01 2.49 7.52
N PHE A 87 0.91 1.78 6.84
CA PHE A 87 1.88 2.36 5.93
C PHE A 87 1.89 1.67 4.58
N VAL A 88 1.12 2.18 3.63
CA VAL A 88 1.05 1.66 2.26
C VAL A 88 1.35 2.77 1.25
N SER A 89 1.39 2.45 -0.04
CA SER A 89 1.49 3.47 -1.09
C SER A 89 0.29 4.41 -1.03
N TYR A 90 0.55 5.72 -0.94
CA TYR A 90 -0.47 6.76 -0.83
C TYR A 90 -1.07 7.19 -2.18
N TYR A 91 -0.70 6.50 -3.26
CA TYR A 91 -1.27 6.75 -4.59
C TYR A 91 -2.54 5.90 -4.80
N ASP A 92 -3.64 6.53 -5.19
CA ASP A 92 -4.82 5.84 -5.72
C ASP A 92 -4.56 5.40 -7.16
N TYR A 93 -3.87 6.24 -7.91
CA TYR A 93 -3.35 5.94 -9.24
C TYR A 93 -1.88 6.34 -9.32
N TYR A 94 -1.05 5.52 -9.96
CA TYR A 94 0.36 5.81 -10.16
C TYR A 94 0.86 5.27 -11.50
N GLN A 95 1.26 6.16 -12.38
CA GLN A 95 2.00 5.85 -13.61
C GLN A 95 3.43 6.37 -13.44
N PRO A 96 4.43 5.49 -13.32
CA PRO A 96 5.81 5.94 -13.19
C PRO A 96 6.31 6.54 -14.51
N GLU A 97 7.16 7.57 -14.39
CA GLU A 97 7.92 8.10 -15.51
C GLU A 97 8.78 7.00 -16.14
N ALA A 98 8.73 6.85 -17.46
CA ALA A 98 9.50 5.83 -18.17
C ALA A 98 9.84 6.28 -19.60
N TYR A 99 10.91 5.71 -20.15
CA TYR A 99 11.24 5.85 -21.57
C TYR A 99 11.46 4.47 -22.17
N ILE A 100 10.82 4.22 -23.32
CA ILE A 100 10.90 2.98 -24.09
C ILE A 100 11.70 3.23 -25.35
N PRO A 101 12.99 2.87 -25.40
CA PRO A 101 13.87 3.18 -26.53
C PRO A 101 13.43 2.56 -27.86
N SER A 102 12.81 1.37 -27.82
CA SER A 102 12.40 0.66 -29.04
C SER A 102 11.28 1.36 -29.83
N THR A 103 10.48 2.18 -29.17
CA THR A 103 9.35 2.92 -29.76
C THR A 103 9.52 4.43 -29.65
N ASP A 104 10.67 4.90 -29.15
CA ASP A 104 10.94 6.32 -28.84
C ASP A 104 9.76 6.97 -28.06
N THR A 105 9.25 6.23 -27.04
CA THR A 105 8.07 6.66 -26.31
C THR A 105 8.47 7.10 -24.91
N TYR A 106 8.26 8.38 -24.60
CA TYR A 106 8.34 8.91 -23.24
C TYR A 106 6.97 8.82 -22.56
N ILE A 107 6.94 8.25 -21.39
CA ILE A 107 5.75 8.14 -20.52
C ILE A 107 5.95 9.10 -19.35
N GLU A 108 5.11 10.11 -19.30
CA GLU A 108 5.14 11.08 -18.22
C GLU A 108 4.63 10.45 -16.90
N LYS A 109 5.16 10.94 -15.77
CA LYS A 109 4.68 10.57 -14.44
C LYS A 109 3.26 11.11 -14.25
N ASP A 110 2.34 10.22 -13.88
CA ASP A 110 0.98 10.59 -13.52
C ASP A 110 0.58 9.94 -12.19
N LEU A 111 -0.07 10.69 -11.31
CA LEU A 111 -0.43 10.20 -9.99
C LEU A 111 -1.64 10.92 -9.41
N ALA A 112 -2.38 10.20 -8.57
CA ALA A 112 -3.40 10.75 -7.70
C ALA A 112 -3.08 10.36 -6.26
N ILE A 113 -2.98 11.34 -5.37
CA ILE A 113 -2.64 11.13 -3.95
C ILE A 113 -3.92 10.92 -3.15
N ASN A 114 -3.89 9.97 -2.24
CA ASN A 114 -4.92 9.76 -1.24
C ASN A 114 -4.47 10.44 0.07
N GLU A 115 -5.12 11.54 0.41
CA GLU A 115 -4.78 12.37 1.59
C GLU A 115 -4.91 11.60 2.91
N GLU A 116 -5.89 10.69 3.01
CA GLU A 116 -6.06 9.91 4.24
C GLU A 116 -4.95 8.87 4.42
N ILE A 117 -4.48 8.24 3.34
CA ILE A 117 -3.32 7.34 3.41
C ILE A 117 -2.04 8.14 3.72
N ASP A 118 -1.90 9.34 3.18
CA ASP A 118 -0.75 10.21 3.48
C ASP A 118 -0.71 10.60 4.96
N ARG A 119 -1.86 10.97 5.53
CA ARG A 119 -2.03 11.20 6.98
C ARG A 119 -1.58 9.98 7.80
N LEU A 120 -2.04 8.77 7.43
CA LEU A 120 -1.67 7.53 8.13
C LEU A 120 -0.16 7.22 8.04
N ARG A 121 0.50 7.61 6.95
CA ARG A 121 1.96 7.49 6.81
C ARG A 121 2.70 8.45 7.74
N LEU A 122 2.23 9.69 7.86
CA LEU A 122 2.76 10.67 8.81
C LEU A 122 2.53 10.21 10.27
N SER A 123 1.34 9.66 10.57
CA SER A 123 1.04 9.06 11.88
C SER A 123 2.04 7.96 12.22
N THR A 124 2.31 7.05 11.27
CA THR A 124 3.28 5.97 11.45
C THR A 124 4.68 6.47 11.81
N THR A 125 5.21 7.44 11.05
CA THR A 125 6.55 7.98 11.30
C THR A 125 6.62 8.75 12.62
N SER A 126 5.58 9.48 12.96
CA SER A 126 5.44 10.19 14.23
C SER A 126 5.39 9.23 15.42
N ALA A 127 4.61 8.15 15.31
CA ALA A 127 4.51 7.12 16.35
C ALA A 127 5.87 6.44 16.60
N LEU A 128 6.60 6.05 15.54
CA LEU A 128 7.91 5.42 15.64
C LEU A 128 8.96 6.34 16.29
N LEU A 129 8.94 7.65 15.98
CA LEU A 129 9.90 8.62 16.52
C LEU A 129 9.45 9.26 17.84
N SER A 130 8.24 8.96 18.33
CA SER A 130 7.73 9.46 19.61
C SER A 130 8.45 8.87 20.84
N GLY A 131 9.25 7.80 20.65
CA GLY A 131 9.89 7.04 21.71
C GLY A 131 9.02 5.93 22.29
N ARG A 132 7.82 5.69 21.74
CA ARG A 132 6.96 4.54 22.08
C ARG A 132 7.63 3.22 21.64
N LYS A 133 7.44 2.18 22.44
CA LYS A 133 7.89 0.82 22.10
C LYS A 133 6.72 -0.09 21.68
N ASP A 134 5.51 0.33 21.95
CA ASP A 134 4.28 -0.41 21.69
C ASP A 134 3.67 0.00 20.32
N VAL A 135 4.48 -0.11 19.26
CA VAL A 135 4.09 0.26 17.89
C VAL A 135 4.07 -0.96 16.99
N ILE A 136 2.92 -1.21 16.37
CA ILE A 136 2.74 -2.19 15.29
C ILE A 136 2.50 -1.42 13.99
N VAL A 137 3.33 -1.64 12.99
CA VAL A 137 3.12 -1.05 11.66
C VAL A 137 2.75 -2.15 10.68
N VAL A 138 1.56 -2.04 10.10
CA VAL A 138 1.14 -2.90 8.99
C VAL A 138 1.41 -2.19 7.67
N SER A 139 2.24 -2.79 6.84
CA SER A 139 2.72 -2.17 5.61
C SER A 139 2.64 -3.09 4.40
N SER A 140 2.55 -2.48 3.22
CA SER A 140 2.87 -3.15 1.96
C SER A 140 4.37 -3.01 1.65
N VAL A 141 4.85 -3.65 0.59
CA VAL A 141 6.25 -3.51 0.13
C VAL A 141 6.66 -2.06 -0.23
N SER A 142 5.72 -1.11 -0.23
CA SER A 142 6.03 0.32 -0.39
C SER A 142 6.93 0.91 0.70
N CYS A 143 7.00 0.28 1.87
CA CYS A 143 7.91 0.69 2.96
C CYS A 143 9.40 0.58 2.61
N LEU A 144 9.73 -0.13 1.54
CA LEU A 144 11.11 -0.32 1.07
C LEU A 144 11.60 0.82 0.17
N TYR A 145 10.69 1.70 -0.27
CA TYR A 145 11.05 2.91 -1.03
C TYR A 145 11.56 4.01 -0.11
N GLY A 146 12.33 4.91 -0.72
CA GLY A 146 12.86 6.08 -0.02
C GLY A 146 11.76 6.98 0.54
N ILE A 147 11.94 7.35 1.79
CA ILE A 147 11.22 8.42 2.49
C ILE A 147 12.24 9.39 3.08
N GLY A 148 11.80 10.45 3.74
CA GLY A 148 12.71 11.45 4.34
C GLY A 148 13.70 10.85 5.34
N ASN A 149 14.76 11.58 5.64
CA ASN A 149 15.74 11.20 6.66
C ASN A 149 15.10 11.26 8.05
N PRO A 150 15.11 10.17 8.85
CA PRO A 150 14.54 10.18 10.20
C PRO A 150 15.20 11.18 11.15
N GLU A 151 16.50 11.49 10.99
CA GLU A 151 17.18 12.49 11.80
C GLU A 151 16.67 13.90 11.50
N ASP A 152 16.45 14.23 10.23
CA ASP A 152 15.90 15.52 9.81
C ASP A 152 14.44 15.67 10.27
N PHE A 153 13.64 14.62 10.14
CA PHE A 153 12.28 14.60 10.65
C PHE A 153 12.26 14.81 12.17
N HIS A 154 13.12 14.12 12.90
CA HIS A 154 13.21 14.26 14.36
C HIS A 154 13.73 15.63 14.81
N SER A 155 14.69 16.24 14.10
CA SER A 155 15.23 17.54 14.43
C SER A 155 14.24 18.70 14.23
N ASN A 156 13.21 18.50 13.41
CA ASN A 156 12.13 19.44 13.18
C ASN A 156 10.88 19.18 14.05
N VAL A 157 10.96 18.27 15.02
CA VAL A 157 9.92 18.09 16.03
C VAL A 157 9.92 19.28 16.97
N ILE A 158 8.75 19.84 17.23
CA ILE A 158 8.57 21.00 18.10
C ILE A 158 8.12 20.50 19.46
N ASP A 159 8.99 20.59 20.45
CA ASP A 159 8.67 20.31 21.86
C ASP A 159 8.21 21.58 22.54
N ILE A 160 7.01 21.58 23.13
CA ILE A 160 6.44 22.70 23.89
C ILE A 160 6.01 22.24 25.28
N LYS A 161 6.18 23.11 26.26
CA LYS A 161 5.77 22.88 27.65
C LYS A 161 5.09 24.09 28.22
N VAL A 162 4.15 23.90 29.15
CA VAL A 162 3.58 24.97 29.96
C VAL A 162 4.70 25.64 30.78
N GLY A 163 4.77 26.96 30.75
CA GLY A 163 5.84 27.73 31.37
C GLY A 163 7.03 28.05 30.45
N ASP A 164 7.06 27.49 29.23
CA ASP A 164 8.12 27.81 28.28
C ASP A 164 8.03 29.26 27.79
N ASN A 165 9.12 30.01 27.92
CA ASN A 165 9.23 31.37 27.41
C ASN A 165 9.83 31.38 26.00
N ILE A 166 9.11 30.79 25.05
CA ILE A 166 9.56 30.65 23.65
C ILE A 166 9.19 31.86 22.79
N GLY A 167 8.15 32.60 23.17
CA GLY A 167 7.58 33.68 22.40
C GLY A 167 6.75 33.20 21.19
N ARG A 168 5.54 33.76 21.08
CA ARG A 168 4.57 33.36 20.02
C ARG A 168 5.19 33.40 18.62
N ASN A 169 5.86 34.52 18.25
CA ASN A 169 6.41 34.68 16.90
C ASN A 169 7.51 33.67 16.56
N ARG A 170 8.28 33.22 17.54
CA ARG A 170 9.30 32.19 17.35
C ARG A 170 8.65 30.83 17.14
N LEU A 171 7.61 30.50 17.90
CA LEU A 171 6.86 29.28 17.72
C LEU A 171 6.21 29.21 16.32
N LEU A 172 5.63 30.31 15.83
CA LEU A 172 5.06 30.38 14.48
C LEU A 172 6.11 30.13 13.38
N ARG A 173 7.34 30.62 13.56
CA ARG A 173 8.45 30.30 12.63
C ARG A 173 8.78 28.79 12.65
N HIS A 174 8.85 28.20 13.83
CA HIS A 174 9.07 26.75 13.94
C HIS A 174 7.96 25.94 13.23
N PHE A 175 6.69 26.39 13.26
CA PHE A 175 5.63 25.74 12.50
C PHE A 175 5.87 25.81 10.99
N VAL A 176 6.27 26.97 10.47
CA VAL A 176 6.61 27.13 9.05
C VAL A 176 7.82 26.28 8.67
N ASP A 177 8.87 26.26 9.51
CA ASP A 177 10.05 25.42 9.29
C ASP A 177 9.70 23.92 9.29
N SER A 178 8.67 23.52 10.06
CA SER A 178 8.11 22.16 10.10
C SER A 178 7.01 21.92 9.04
N LEU A 179 6.92 22.80 8.04
CA LEU A 179 6.03 22.73 6.87
C LEU A 179 4.54 22.87 7.17
N TYR A 180 4.15 23.48 8.30
CA TYR A 180 2.78 23.92 8.51
C TYR A 180 2.51 25.26 7.84
N SER A 181 1.34 25.41 7.22
CA SER A 181 0.93 26.64 6.55
C SER A 181 0.01 27.48 7.43
N ARG A 182 0.13 28.82 7.34
CA ARG A 182 -0.75 29.72 8.05
C ARG A 182 -2.05 29.95 7.27
N ASN A 183 -3.19 29.65 7.88
CA ASN A 183 -4.50 29.91 7.32
C ASN A 183 -5.45 30.46 8.41
N GLU A 184 -5.92 31.71 8.22
CA GLU A 184 -6.77 32.39 9.19
C GLU A 184 -8.27 32.17 8.89
N ILE A 185 -8.63 31.73 7.68
CA ILE A 185 -10.00 31.59 7.22
C ILE A 185 -10.54 30.21 7.59
N GLU A 186 -9.85 29.17 7.17
CA GLU A 186 -10.22 27.79 7.39
C GLU A 186 -9.05 27.02 7.99
N LEU A 187 -9.29 26.36 9.11
CA LEU A 187 -8.28 25.53 9.76
C LEU A 187 -8.43 24.08 9.30
N SER A 188 -7.59 23.67 8.36
CA SER A 188 -7.50 22.30 7.85
C SER A 188 -6.23 21.62 8.37
N ARG A 189 -6.10 20.30 8.13
CA ARG A 189 -4.89 19.55 8.52
C ARG A 189 -3.64 20.15 7.92
N GLY A 190 -2.56 20.23 8.70
CA GLY A 190 -1.29 20.83 8.29
C GLY A 190 -1.29 22.37 8.35
N ASN A 191 -2.36 22.99 8.84
CA ASN A 191 -2.47 24.43 8.96
C ASN A 191 -2.50 24.89 10.41
N PHE A 192 -2.07 26.12 10.63
CA PHE A 192 -2.24 26.83 11.91
C PHE A 192 -2.90 28.18 11.71
N ARG A 193 -3.55 28.68 12.75
CA ARG A 193 -4.11 30.04 12.80
C ARG A 193 -3.78 30.72 14.12
N VAL A 194 -3.85 32.05 14.12
CA VAL A 194 -3.54 32.89 15.29
C VAL A 194 -4.72 33.80 15.58
N LYS A 195 -5.26 33.74 16.78
CA LYS A 195 -6.32 34.63 17.27
C LYS A 195 -5.91 35.26 18.61
N GLY A 196 -5.40 36.49 18.58
CA GLY A 196 -4.87 37.15 19.77
C GLY A 196 -3.68 36.39 20.35
N ASP A 197 -3.78 35.96 21.61
CA ASP A 197 -2.75 35.19 22.30
C ASP A 197 -2.95 33.66 22.19
N THR A 198 -3.89 33.24 21.35
CA THR A 198 -4.18 31.83 21.09
C THR A 198 -3.68 31.40 19.72
N VAL A 199 -2.97 30.29 19.68
CA VAL A 199 -2.51 29.64 18.46
C VAL A 199 -3.15 28.26 18.37
N ASP A 200 -3.90 28.00 17.30
CA ASP A 200 -4.48 26.70 16.97
C ASP A 200 -3.68 26.07 15.84
N ILE A 201 -3.18 24.85 16.02
CA ILE A 201 -2.53 24.07 14.97
C ILE A 201 -3.27 22.75 14.76
N TYR A 202 -3.72 22.48 13.53
CA TYR A 202 -4.34 21.22 13.15
C TYR A 202 -3.25 20.26 12.69
N LEU A 203 -3.05 19.19 13.45
CA LEU A 203 -1.98 18.24 13.18
C LEU A 203 -2.16 17.56 11.81
N ALA A 204 -1.06 17.44 11.06
CA ALA A 204 -1.10 16.78 9.75
C ALA A 204 -1.27 15.25 9.84
N TYR A 205 -0.86 14.66 10.96
CA TYR A 205 -0.81 13.22 11.21
C TYR A 205 -1.94 12.70 12.10
N ASP A 206 -2.77 13.59 12.66
CA ASP A 206 -3.86 13.20 13.57
C ASP A 206 -5.07 14.13 13.41
N ASP A 207 -6.27 13.64 13.75
CA ASP A 207 -7.51 14.41 13.73
C ASP A 207 -7.69 15.24 15.02
N VAL A 208 -6.67 16.03 15.34
CA VAL A 208 -6.62 16.83 16.58
C VAL A 208 -6.09 18.23 16.28
N ILE A 209 -6.74 19.23 16.85
CA ILE A 209 -6.21 20.60 16.91
C ILE A 209 -5.53 20.77 18.27
N VAL A 210 -4.26 21.19 18.25
CA VAL A 210 -3.55 21.61 19.47
C VAL A 210 -3.72 23.11 19.64
N ARG A 211 -4.36 23.53 20.73
CA ARG A 211 -4.52 24.91 21.13
C ARG A 211 -3.47 25.28 22.15
N ILE A 212 -2.71 26.35 21.87
CA ILE A 212 -1.65 26.88 22.71
C ILE A 212 -2.05 28.30 23.08
N GLU A 213 -2.21 28.55 24.35
CA GLU A 213 -2.53 29.88 24.89
C GLU A 213 -1.29 30.51 25.50
N PHE A 214 -1.07 31.77 25.19
CA PHE A 214 0.10 32.54 25.66
C PHE A 214 -0.32 33.61 26.70
N TRP A 215 0.53 33.79 27.71
CA TRP A 215 0.54 34.97 28.54
C TRP A 215 1.82 35.74 28.27
N GLY A 216 1.74 36.78 27.42
CA GLY A 216 2.91 37.46 26.90
C GLY A 216 3.78 36.59 26.01
N GLU A 217 4.98 36.23 26.47
CA GLU A 217 5.92 35.35 25.75
C GLU A 217 5.93 33.92 26.30
N GLU A 218 5.18 33.63 27.36
CA GLU A 218 5.13 32.36 28.06
C GLU A 218 3.91 31.55 27.64
N ILE A 219 4.07 30.23 27.49
CA ILE A 219 2.95 29.28 27.23
C ILE A 219 2.18 29.06 28.55
N GLU A 220 0.95 29.54 28.61
CA GLU A 220 0.06 29.40 29.75
C GLU A 220 -0.66 28.06 29.78
N SER A 221 -1.14 27.58 28.62
CA SER A 221 -1.86 26.30 28.54
C SER A 221 -1.69 25.62 27.19
N ILE A 222 -1.75 24.28 27.20
CA ILE A 222 -1.75 23.43 26.01
C ILE A 222 -2.95 22.49 26.10
N ARG A 223 -3.86 22.56 25.12
CA ARG A 223 -5.07 21.73 25.07
C ARG A 223 -5.25 21.10 23.71
N THR A 224 -5.83 19.91 23.68
CA THR A 224 -6.31 19.29 22.45
C THR A 224 -7.80 19.55 22.26
N ILE A 225 -8.20 19.74 21.00
CA ILE A 225 -9.57 20.07 20.60
C ILE A 225 -9.99 19.13 19.48
N ASP A 226 -11.17 18.57 19.59
CA ASP A 226 -11.80 17.82 18.50
C ASP A 226 -12.25 18.80 17.39
N PRO A 227 -11.73 18.67 16.17
CA PRO A 227 -12.07 19.58 15.07
C PRO A 227 -13.54 19.54 14.65
N ALA A 228 -14.24 18.41 14.87
CA ALA A 228 -15.65 18.25 14.50
C ALA A 228 -16.61 18.90 15.50
N THR A 229 -16.29 18.86 16.79
CA THR A 229 -17.17 19.37 17.86
C THR A 229 -16.68 20.68 18.46
N GLY A 230 -15.40 21.03 18.28
CA GLY A 230 -14.76 22.18 18.92
C GLY A 230 -14.53 22.05 20.43
N ASN A 231 -14.81 20.86 20.99
CA ASN A 231 -14.66 20.60 22.43
C ASN A 231 -13.21 20.22 22.76
N SER A 232 -12.77 20.64 23.97
CA SER A 232 -11.48 20.18 24.50
C SER A 232 -11.53 18.69 24.83
N THR A 233 -10.55 17.94 24.32
CA THR A 233 -10.40 16.50 24.56
C THR A 233 -9.34 16.18 25.60
N GLY A 234 -8.44 17.13 25.91
CA GLY A 234 -7.41 16.94 26.92
C GLY A 234 -6.64 18.22 27.21
N THR A 235 -5.94 18.25 28.36
CA THR A 235 -4.99 19.29 28.76
C THR A 235 -3.66 18.64 29.07
N PHE A 236 -2.55 19.27 28.65
CA PHE A 236 -1.21 18.69 28.69
C PHE A 236 -0.22 19.69 29.30
N ASP A 237 0.71 19.20 30.10
CA ASP A 237 1.83 19.99 30.59
C ASP A 237 2.95 20.13 29.54
N ALA A 238 3.05 19.17 28.63
CA ALA A 238 4.00 19.17 27.53
C ALA A 238 3.39 18.47 26.31
N TYR A 239 3.74 18.91 25.11
CA TYR A 239 3.27 18.34 23.86
C TYR A 239 4.35 18.34 22.79
N LYS A 240 4.37 17.27 21.93
CA LYS A 240 5.27 17.17 20.79
C LYS A 240 4.49 17.31 19.50
N ILE A 241 4.89 18.24 18.65
CA ILE A 241 4.30 18.49 17.35
C ILE A 241 5.31 18.03 16.29
N PHE A 242 4.92 17.04 15.49
CA PHE A 242 5.73 16.50 14.41
C PHE A 242 5.52 17.28 13.12
N PRO A 243 6.49 17.27 12.18
CA PRO A 243 6.39 17.96 10.90
C PRO A 243 5.16 17.55 10.07
N ALA A 244 4.67 18.49 9.25
CA ALA A 244 3.52 18.26 8.39
C ALA A 244 3.82 17.45 7.12
N ASN A 245 5.08 17.14 6.83
CA ASN A 245 5.50 16.37 5.66
C ASN A 245 6.67 15.45 6.00
N LEU A 246 6.76 14.29 5.33
CA LEU A 246 7.87 13.33 5.50
C LEU A 246 9.21 13.86 4.97
N PHE A 247 9.18 14.76 3.99
CA PHE A 247 10.37 15.34 3.34
C PHE A 247 10.62 16.74 3.87
N VAL A 248 11.07 16.83 5.11
CA VAL A 248 11.48 18.09 5.74
C VAL A 248 12.96 18.31 5.49
N THR A 249 13.34 19.49 4.99
CA THR A 249 14.73 19.87 4.80
C THR A 249 14.94 21.36 5.09
N THR A 250 16.14 21.75 5.48
CA THR A 250 16.46 23.15 5.79
C THR A 250 16.82 23.92 4.50
N LYS A 251 16.63 25.25 4.52
CA LYS A 251 16.98 26.11 3.39
C LYS A 251 18.46 25.98 3.00
N GLU A 252 19.35 25.89 3.99
CA GLU A 252 20.79 25.72 3.73
C GLU A 252 21.09 24.40 3.00
N ARG A 253 20.34 23.34 3.31
CA ARG A 253 20.47 22.06 2.59
C ARG A 253 19.92 22.15 1.16
N ILE A 254 18.83 22.88 0.95
CA ILE A 254 18.29 23.13 -0.41
C ILE A 254 19.34 23.86 -1.24
N ASP A 255 19.92 24.95 -0.73
CA ASP A 255 20.93 25.74 -1.44
C ASP A 255 22.17 24.90 -1.77
N LYS A 256 22.63 24.05 -0.83
CA LYS A 256 23.72 23.12 -1.06
C LYS A 256 23.38 22.07 -2.12
N ALA A 257 22.20 21.46 -2.03
CA ALA A 257 21.71 20.46 -2.98
C ALA A 257 21.64 21.04 -4.41
N ILE A 258 21.13 22.26 -4.56
CA ILE A 258 21.09 22.96 -5.84
C ILE A 258 22.50 23.11 -6.43
N GLY A 259 23.49 23.57 -5.63
CA GLY A 259 24.86 23.67 -6.09
C GLY A 259 25.46 22.35 -6.56
N GLU A 260 25.18 21.25 -5.84
CA GLU A 260 25.63 19.91 -6.25
C GLU A 260 24.92 19.41 -7.53
N ILE A 261 23.61 19.69 -7.68
CA ILE A 261 22.83 19.38 -8.88
C ILE A 261 23.42 20.09 -10.11
N GLU A 262 23.73 21.39 -10.00
CA GLU A 262 24.30 22.19 -11.09
C GLU A 262 25.70 21.69 -11.50
N ILE A 263 26.52 21.27 -10.55
CA ILE A 263 27.83 20.67 -10.82
C ILE A 263 27.68 19.34 -11.57
N ASP A 264 26.80 18.47 -11.13
CA ASP A 264 26.59 17.16 -11.76
C ASP A 264 25.90 17.31 -13.13
N LEU A 265 25.03 18.30 -13.29
CA LEU A 265 24.46 18.67 -14.58
C LEU A 265 25.57 19.04 -15.60
N GLY A 266 26.50 19.93 -15.20
CA GLY A 266 27.63 20.32 -16.03
C GLY A 266 28.44 19.12 -16.50
N LYS A 267 28.82 18.23 -15.56
CA LYS A 267 29.58 17.01 -15.88
C LYS A 267 28.82 16.08 -16.85
N GLN A 268 27.53 15.88 -16.62
CA GLN A 268 26.73 14.96 -17.42
C GLN A 268 26.48 15.49 -18.85
N VAL A 269 26.27 16.82 -18.98
CA VAL A 269 26.13 17.48 -20.26
C VAL A 269 27.44 17.39 -21.08
N GLU A 270 28.59 17.62 -20.44
CA GLU A 270 29.89 17.45 -21.08
C GLU A 270 30.14 16.00 -21.51
N PHE A 271 29.79 15.04 -20.65
CA PHE A 271 29.86 13.61 -21.01
C PHE A 271 29.04 13.30 -22.26
N PHE A 272 27.76 13.70 -22.31
CA PHE A 272 26.93 13.46 -23.49
C PHE A 272 27.47 14.09 -24.76
N LYS A 273 27.98 15.33 -24.66
CA LYS A 273 28.62 15.99 -25.82
C LYS A 273 29.87 15.23 -26.29
N SER A 274 30.68 14.71 -25.36
CA SER A 274 31.92 13.99 -25.68
C SER A 274 31.68 12.68 -26.46
N ILE A 275 30.49 12.04 -26.24
CA ILE A 275 30.09 10.81 -26.94
C ILE A 275 29.13 11.07 -28.11
N GLY A 276 28.93 12.34 -28.49
CA GLY A 276 28.10 12.73 -29.64
C GLY A 276 26.58 12.76 -29.39
N LYS A 277 26.12 12.55 -28.16
CA LYS A 277 24.71 12.60 -27.75
C LYS A 277 24.25 14.04 -27.46
N ASN A 278 24.22 14.87 -28.51
CA ASN A 278 23.92 16.31 -28.35
C ASN A 278 22.45 16.58 -28.01
N LEU A 279 21.51 15.74 -28.45
CA LEU A 279 20.10 15.86 -28.16
C LEU A 279 19.84 15.57 -26.68
N GLU A 280 20.40 14.49 -26.15
CA GLU A 280 20.32 14.10 -24.76
C GLU A 280 20.98 15.15 -23.85
N ALA A 281 22.11 15.72 -24.27
CA ALA A 281 22.77 16.81 -23.56
C ALA A 281 21.85 18.05 -23.40
N LYS A 282 21.18 18.43 -24.51
CA LYS A 282 20.28 19.58 -24.55
C LYS A 282 19.03 19.32 -23.70
N ARG A 283 18.40 18.17 -23.85
CA ARG A 283 17.22 17.74 -23.09
C ARG A 283 17.48 17.76 -21.60
N LEU A 284 18.59 17.16 -21.17
CA LEU A 284 18.97 17.12 -19.76
C LEU A 284 19.21 18.51 -19.20
N TYR A 285 19.92 19.35 -19.95
CA TYR A 285 20.20 20.72 -19.53
C TYR A 285 18.91 21.54 -19.32
N GLU A 286 18.02 21.52 -20.30
CA GLU A 286 16.74 22.25 -20.23
C GLU A 286 15.89 21.75 -19.08
N ARG A 287 15.78 20.44 -18.90
CA ARG A 287 14.98 19.83 -17.83
C ARG A 287 15.50 20.18 -16.45
N VAL A 288 16.80 19.94 -16.19
CA VAL A 288 17.36 20.14 -14.86
C VAL A 288 17.42 21.61 -14.49
N THR A 289 17.70 22.49 -15.47
CA THR A 289 17.66 23.95 -15.22
C THR A 289 16.25 24.40 -14.79
N TYR A 290 15.21 23.91 -15.49
CA TYR A 290 13.84 24.19 -15.13
C TYR A 290 13.49 23.65 -13.73
N ASP A 291 13.85 22.39 -13.42
CA ASP A 291 13.61 21.79 -12.10
C ASP A 291 14.30 22.59 -10.98
N VAL A 292 15.55 23.08 -11.20
CA VAL A 292 16.29 23.88 -10.25
C VAL A 292 15.62 25.24 -10.02
N GLU A 293 15.12 25.89 -11.09
CA GLU A 293 14.38 27.16 -10.97
C GLU A 293 13.11 26.96 -10.13
N MET A 294 12.34 25.89 -10.40
CA MET A 294 11.15 25.56 -9.61
C MET A 294 11.48 25.29 -8.13
N ILE A 295 12.57 24.56 -7.85
CA ILE A 295 12.99 24.32 -6.46
C ILE A 295 13.40 25.64 -5.76
N ARG A 296 14.05 26.59 -6.46
CA ARG A 296 14.42 27.89 -5.89
C ARG A 296 13.21 28.77 -5.56
N GLU A 297 12.23 28.82 -6.47
CA GLU A 297 11.07 29.71 -6.36
C GLU A 297 9.99 29.19 -5.42
N ILE A 298 9.65 27.89 -5.53
CA ILE A 298 8.52 27.29 -4.81
C ILE A 298 8.92 26.14 -3.88
N GLY A 299 10.21 25.79 -3.82
CA GLY A 299 10.70 24.68 -2.97
C GLY A 299 10.43 23.28 -3.52
N HIS A 300 9.81 23.15 -4.68
CA HIS A 300 9.38 21.87 -5.24
C HIS A 300 9.47 21.85 -6.78
N CYS A 301 9.64 20.64 -7.35
CA CYS A 301 9.49 20.40 -8.80
C CYS A 301 8.87 19.04 -9.07
N SER A 302 8.34 18.85 -10.28
CA SER A 302 7.83 17.54 -10.71
C SER A 302 8.95 16.51 -10.76
N GLY A 303 8.81 15.42 -9.97
CA GLY A 303 9.83 14.40 -9.86
C GLY A 303 11.00 14.77 -8.94
N ILE A 304 10.78 15.63 -7.94
CA ILE A 304 11.79 16.05 -6.94
C ILE A 304 12.49 14.85 -6.29
N GLU A 305 11.82 13.72 -6.19
CA GLU A 305 12.39 12.47 -5.65
C GLU A 305 13.63 11.99 -6.42
N ASN A 306 13.78 12.38 -7.69
CA ASN A 306 14.97 12.05 -8.48
C ASN A 306 16.23 12.79 -8.01
N TYR A 307 16.05 13.83 -7.19
CA TYR A 307 17.10 14.62 -6.57
C TYR A 307 17.32 14.29 -5.08
N SER A 308 16.58 13.29 -4.52
CA SER A 308 16.61 12.97 -3.08
C SER A 308 18.01 12.74 -2.52
N ARG A 309 18.93 12.18 -3.30
CA ARG A 309 20.33 11.98 -2.89
C ARG A 309 21.02 13.28 -2.44
N TYR A 310 20.78 14.39 -3.17
CA TYR A 310 21.39 15.68 -2.86
C TYR A 310 20.77 16.30 -1.61
N PHE A 311 19.44 16.21 -1.45
CA PHE A 311 18.75 16.70 -0.26
C PHE A 311 19.12 15.95 1.01
N ASP A 312 19.28 14.63 0.89
CA ASP A 312 19.73 13.79 2.01
C ASP A 312 21.24 13.89 2.30
N GLY A 313 22.01 14.51 1.42
CA GLY A 313 23.48 14.58 1.50
C GLY A 313 24.16 13.21 1.40
N ARG A 314 23.54 12.24 0.71
CA ARG A 314 24.06 10.88 0.55
C ARG A 314 25.10 10.77 -0.55
N GLU A 315 26.08 9.89 -0.37
CA GLU A 315 27.01 9.53 -1.43
C GLU A 315 26.33 8.72 -2.55
N ALA A 316 26.88 8.83 -3.78
CA ALA A 316 26.38 8.10 -4.92
C ALA A 316 26.39 6.58 -4.68
N GLY A 317 25.30 5.90 -5.05
CA GLY A 317 25.14 4.45 -4.90
C GLY A 317 24.68 3.99 -3.51
N THR A 318 24.64 4.86 -2.50
CA THR A 318 24.11 4.52 -1.18
C THR A 318 22.59 4.35 -1.23
N ARG A 319 22.07 3.52 -0.32
CA ARG A 319 20.63 3.31 -0.22
C ARG A 319 19.91 4.54 0.34
N PRO A 320 18.66 4.82 -0.07
CA PRO A 320 17.85 5.84 0.57
C PRO A 320 17.41 5.39 1.97
N PHE A 321 17.02 6.36 2.81
CA PHE A 321 16.30 6.07 4.04
C PHE A 321 14.91 5.56 3.72
N CYS A 322 14.46 4.53 4.41
CA CYS A 322 13.14 3.92 4.24
C CYS A 322 12.44 3.78 5.61
N LEU A 323 11.23 3.23 5.62
CA LEU A 323 10.47 3.08 6.88
C LEU A 323 11.24 2.27 7.94
N LEU A 324 12.04 1.28 7.54
CA LEU A 324 12.81 0.46 8.48
C LEU A 324 13.86 1.27 9.26
N ASP A 325 14.31 2.41 8.72
CA ASP A 325 15.25 3.31 9.42
C ASP A 325 14.60 4.10 10.56
N TYR A 326 13.27 4.19 10.59
CA TYR A 326 12.51 4.82 11.67
C TYR A 326 12.26 3.89 12.86
N PHE A 327 12.41 2.58 12.65
CA PHE A 327 12.32 1.60 13.73
C PHE A 327 13.55 1.65 14.65
N PRO A 328 13.39 1.31 15.95
CA PRO A 328 14.54 1.05 16.80
C PRO A 328 15.32 -0.17 16.28
N LYS A 329 16.58 -0.31 16.67
CA LYS A 329 17.45 -1.40 16.17
C LYS A 329 16.94 -2.81 16.52
N ASP A 330 16.16 -2.94 17.58
CA ASP A 330 15.56 -4.20 18.02
C ASP A 330 14.04 -4.16 17.77
N PHE A 331 13.64 -4.63 16.61
CA PHE A 331 12.24 -4.78 16.21
C PHE A 331 12.00 -6.12 15.54
N LEU A 332 10.78 -6.59 15.60
CA LEU A 332 10.33 -7.83 14.97
C LEU A 332 9.75 -7.53 13.57
N THR A 333 10.11 -8.34 12.58
CA THR A 333 9.47 -8.32 11.27
C THR A 333 8.63 -9.58 11.07
N ILE A 334 7.37 -9.42 10.68
CA ILE A 334 6.49 -10.52 10.31
C ILE A 334 6.15 -10.35 8.83
N ILE A 335 6.44 -11.35 8.01
CA ILE A 335 6.14 -11.31 6.57
C ILE A 335 4.97 -12.25 6.30
N ASP A 336 3.79 -11.65 6.09
CA ASP A 336 2.60 -12.41 5.77
C ASP A 336 2.59 -12.83 4.29
N GLU A 337 2.06 -14.04 4.01
CA GLU A 337 2.12 -14.70 2.70
C GLU A 337 3.54 -14.61 2.10
N SER A 338 4.53 -14.99 2.88
CA SER A 338 5.97 -14.77 2.60
C SER A 338 6.41 -15.37 1.27
N HIS A 339 5.84 -16.51 0.85
CA HIS A 339 6.11 -17.15 -0.44
C HIS A 339 5.77 -16.26 -1.66
N VAL A 340 4.99 -15.18 -1.46
CA VAL A 340 4.69 -14.15 -2.46
C VAL A 340 5.41 -12.84 -2.15
N THR A 341 5.39 -12.42 -0.90
CA THR A 341 5.97 -11.15 -0.45
C THR A 341 7.48 -11.10 -0.65
N VAL A 342 8.20 -12.18 -0.33
CA VAL A 342 9.66 -12.25 -0.49
C VAL A 342 10.11 -12.15 -1.96
N PRO A 343 9.54 -12.91 -2.92
CA PRO A 343 9.84 -12.71 -4.34
C PRO A 343 9.53 -11.31 -4.84
N GLN A 344 8.47 -10.67 -4.35
CA GLN A 344 8.13 -9.30 -4.70
C GLN A 344 9.20 -8.31 -4.22
N ILE A 345 9.68 -8.43 -2.97
CA ILE A 345 10.77 -7.62 -2.42
C ILE A 345 12.02 -7.75 -3.30
N ARG A 346 12.38 -8.97 -3.71
CA ARG A 346 13.53 -9.23 -4.59
C ARG A 346 13.42 -8.58 -5.97
N ALA A 347 12.24 -8.57 -6.55
CA ALA A 347 11.99 -8.08 -7.90
C ALA A 347 11.97 -6.55 -8.00
N MET A 348 11.63 -5.83 -6.93
CA MET A 348 11.38 -4.39 -6.95
C MET A 348 12.59 -3.58 -7.42
N TYR A 349 13.78 -3.86 -6.88
CA TYR A 349 14.99 -3.12 -7.24
C TYR A 349 15.34 -3.25 -8.74
N GLY A 350 15.27 -4.46 -9.28
CA GLY A 350 15.65 -4.71 -10.68
C GLY A 350 14.76 -3.95 -11.68
N GLY A 351 13.45 -3.98 -11.46
CA GLY A 351 12.47 -3.28 -12.30
C GLY A 351 12.63 -1.76 -12.25
N ASP A 352 12.78 -1.18 -11.05
CA ASP A 352 12.98 0.27 -10.88
C ASP A 352 14.29 0.73 -11.52
N ARG A 353 15.39 0.01 -11.29
CA ARG A 353 16.70 0.33 -11.86
C ARG A 353 16.68 0.33 -13.39
N SER A 354 16.12 -0.71 -14.02
CA SER A 354 16.07 -0.80 -15.49
C SER A 354 15.33 0.39 -16.09
N ARG A 355 14.19 0.76 -15.52
CA ARG A 355 13.41 1.92 -15.96
C ARG A 355 14.19 3.24 -15.83
N LYS A 356 14.84 3.48 -14.70
CA LYS A 356 15.61 4.70 -14.44
C LYS A 356 16.90 4.79 -15.24
N MET A 357 17.56 3.67 -15.50
CA MET A 357 18.73 3.65 -16.37
C MET A 357 18.40 4.16 -17.78
N ASN A 358 17.24 3.77 -18.33
CA ASN A 358 16.80 4.32 -19.63
C ASN A 358 16.59 5.84 -19.54
N LEU A 359 15.96 6.36 -18.50
CA LEU A 359 15.78 7.80 -18.33
C LEU A 359 17.12 8.57 -18.25
N VAL A 360 18.10 8.00 -17.56
CA VAL A 360 19.46 8.61 -17.47
C VAL A 360 20.20 8.50 -18.78
N GLU A 361 20.22 7.34 -19.44
CA GLU A 361 20.97 7.09 -20.66
C GLU A 361 20.50 7.95 -21.86
N TYR A 362 19.19 8.27 -21.87
CA TYR A 362 18.57 9.09 -22.92
C TYR A 362 18.35 10.56 -22.51
N GLY A 363 18.98 11.02 -21.42
CA GLY A 363 19.04 12.43 -21.04
C GLY A 363 17.74 13.01 -20.46
N PHE A 364 16.86 12.19 -19.88
CA PHE A 364 15.65 12.65 -19.20
C PHE A 364 15.92 12.99 -17.73
N ARG A 365 16.87 12.28 -17.09
CA ARG A 365 17.21 12.49 -15.67
C ARG A 365 18.71 12.41 -15.44
N LEU A 366 19.18 13.06 -14.35
CA LEU A 366 20.56 12.94 -13.87
C LEU A 366 20.84 11.52 -13.35
N PRO A 367 22.10 11.06 -13.33
CA PRO A 367 22.49 9.77 -12.75
C PRO A 367 21.99 9.57 -11.29
N ALA A 368 21.86 10.64 -10.52
CA ALA A 368 21.33 10.61 -9.17
C ALA A 368 19.92 10.02 -9.05
N ALA A 369 19.12 10.06 -10.12
CA ALA A 369 17.79 9.47 -10.14
C ALA A 369 17.81 7.95 -9.86
N VAL A 370 18.91 7.25 -10.18
CA VAL A 370 19.09 5.82 -9.91
C VAL A 370 19.24 5.54 -8.40
N ASP A 371 19.68 6.53 -7.62
CA ASP A 371 19.87 6.41 -6.16
C ASP A 371 18.57 6.61 -5.37
N ASN A 372 17.51 7.11 -6.00
CA ASN A 372 16.15 7.05 -5.46
C ASN A 372 15.51 5.70 -5.82
N ARG A 373 15.72 4.70 -5.03
CA ARG A 373 15.40 3.30 -5.35
C ARG A 373 14.84 2.57 -4.13
N PRO A 374 14.08 1.49 -4.33
CA PRO A 374 13.78 0.60 -3.22
C PRO A 374 15.05 -0.07 -2.70
N LEU A 375 14.98 -0.61 -1.49
CA LEU A 375 16.05 -1.43 -0.94
C LEU A 375 16.38 -2.60 -1.88
N LYS A 376 17.65 -2.96 -1.95
CA LYS A 376 18.04 -4.28 -2.44
C LYS A 376 17.66 -5.33 -1.41
N PHE A 377 17.54 -6.57 -1.85
CA PHE A 377 17.12 -7.65 -0.96
C PHE A 377 18.10 -7.89 0.20
N ASP A 378 19.39 -7.83 -0.06
CA ASP A 378 20.45 -7.94 0.95
C ASP A 378 20.43 -6.77 1.96
N GLU A 379 20.11 -5.56 1.49
CA GLU A 379 19.94 -4.40 2.38
C GLU A 379 18.71 -4.55 3.28
N PHE A 380 17.61 -5.12 2.76
CA PHE A 380 16.43 -5.44 3.54
C PHE A 380 16.73 -6.48 4.63
N GLU A 381 17.41 -7.59 4.28
CA GLU A 381 17.82 -8.62 5.25
C GLU A 381 18.75 -8.05 6.33
N GLY A 382 19.63 -7.13 5.97
CA GLY A 382 20.54 -6.48 6.92
C GLY A 382 19.84 -5.58 7.95
N LEU A 383 18.68 -5.00 7.59
CA LEU A 383 17.87 -4.17 8.48
C LEU A 383 16.89 -4.99 9.32
N ALA A 384 16.21 -5.96 8.71
CA ALA A 384 15.24 -6.85 9.36
C ALA A 384 15.95 -8.05 10.00
N ARG A 385 16.38 -7.91 11.26
CA ARG A 385 17.26 -8.89 11.94
C ARG A 385 16.54 -10.12 12.44
N GLN A 386 15.30 -10.00 12.88
CA GLN A 386 14.45 -11.11 13.31
C GLN A 386 13.20 -11.14 12.47
N ILE A 387 12.97 -12.24 11.76
CA ILE A 387 11.87 -12.39 10.81
C ILE A 387 11.08 -13.66 11.13
N ILE A 388 9.75 -13.52 11.21
CA ILE A 388 8.80 -14.63 11.13
C ILE A 388 8.21 -14.63 9.73
N TYR A 389 8.43 -15.70 8.97
CA TYR A 389 7.79 -15.97 7.70
C TYR A 389 6.47 -16.68 7.96
N VAL A 390 5.36 -16.12 7.51
CA VAL A 390 4.02 -16.71 7.65
C VAL A 390 3.54 -17.15 6.28
N SER A 391 3.28 -18.42 6.09
CA SER A 391 2.95 -18.98 4.78
C SER A 391 2.18 -20.29 4.86
N ALA A 392 1.46 -20.64 3.79
CA ALA A 392 0.78 -21.93 3.63
C ALA A 392 0.64 -22.33 2.16
N PRO A 393 1.58 -23.06 1.56
CA PRO A 393 2.83 -23.59 2.13
C PRO A 393 4.02 -22.62 1.97
N PRO A 394 5.06 -22.73 2.82
CA PRO A 394 6.30 -21.95 2.71
C PRO A 394 7.06 -22.30 1.41
N ALA A 395 7.86 -21.35 0.93
CA ALA A 395 8.76 -21.53 -0.18
C ALA A 395 10.12 -22.06 0.26
N ASP A 396 10.95 -22.48 -0.71
CA ASP A 396 12.28 -23.04 -0.42
C ASP A 396 13.17 -22.07 0.31
N TYR A 397 13.04 -20.78 0.03
CA TYR A 397 13.80 -19.72 0.70
C TYR A 397 13.50 -19.63 2.20
N GLU A 398 12.22 -19.66 2.60
CA GLU A 398 11.83 -19.61 4.00
C GLU A 398 12.32 -20.86 4.73
N LEU A 399 12.20 -22.03 4.09
CA LEU A 399 12.69 -23.30 4.64
C LEU A 399 14.20 -23.31 4.79
N GLU A 400 14.95 -22.79 3.83
CA GLU A 400 16.40 -22.65 3.90
C GLU A 400 16.81 -21.73 5.06
N LYS A 401 16.15 -20.57 5.20
CA LYS A 401 16.44 -19.59 6.24
C LYS A 401 16.11 -20.11 7.66
N SER A 402 15.04 -20.88 7.80
CA SER A 402 14.65 -21.50 9.08
C SER A 402 15.28 -22.91 9.30
N GLU A 403 16.30 -23.26 8.50
CA GLU A 403 17.01 -24.55 8.60
C GLU A 403 16.07 -25.78 8.54
N GLY A 404 14.96 -25.65 7.82
CA GLY A 404 13.92 -26.67 7.68
C GLY A 404 12.98 -26.79 8.89
N ILE A 405 13.16 -25.96 9.92
CA ILE A 405 12.29 -25.94 11.11
C ILE A 405 11.04 -25.11 10.79
N VAL A 406 9.88 -25.75 10.93
CA VAL A 406 8.59 -25.11 10.65
C VAL A 406 7.65 -25.32 11.83
N VAL A 407 7.14 -24.24 12.35
CA VAL A 407 6.06 -24.26 13.35
C VAL A 407 4.74 -24.46 12.63
N GLU A 408 4.04 -25.56 12.89
CA GLU A 408 2.78 -25.89 12.22
C GLU A 408 1.57 -25.35 12.98
N GLN A 409 0.64 -24.73 12.23
CA GLN A 409 -0.66 -24.32 12.73
C GLN A 409 -1.74 -24.68 11.71
N VAL A 410 -2.18 -25.92 11.73
CA VAL A 410 -3.11 -26.52 10.75
C VAL A 410 -4.52 -26.72 11.30
N ILE A 411 -4.70 -26.74 12.63
CA ILE A 411 -6.00 -26.87 13.28
C ILE A 411 -6.78 -25.56 13.20
N ARG A 412 -8.03 -25.63 12.73
CA ARG A 412 -8.98 -24.52 12.71
C ARG A 412 -9.84 -24.55 13.97
N PRO A 413 -9.91 -23.47 14.75
CA PRO A 413 -10.77 -23.40 15.94
C PRO A 413 -12.25 -23.65 15.67
N THR A 414 -12.71 -23.35 14.43
CA THR A 414 -14.09 -23.56 13.98
C THR A 414 -14.44 -25.02 13.69
N GLY A 415 -13.47 -25.91 13.73
CA GLY A 415 -13.63 -27.32 13.37
C GLY A 415 -13.78 -27.60 11.86
N LEU A 416 -13.73 -26.58 11.01
CA LEU A 416 -13.89 -26.73 9.56
C LEU A 416 -12.78 -27.59 8.95
N LEU A 417 -13.19 -28.54 8.12
CA LEU A 417 -12.29 -29.49 7.47
C LEU A 417 -11.72 -28.93 6.16
N ASP A 418 -10.54 -29.37 5.77
CA ASP A 418 -10.07 -29.17 4.41
C ASP A 418 -11.01 -29.85 3.40
N PRO A 419 -11.19 -29.29 2.19
CA PRO A 419 -12.14 -29.80 1.23
C PRO A 419 -11.73 -31.19 0.71
N ILE A 420 -12.71 -31.95 0.26
CA ILE A 420 -12.47 -33.19 -0.47
C ILE A 420 -12.02 -32.83 -1.88
N ILE A 421 -10.91 -33.44 -2.34
CA ILE A 421 -10.39 -33.26 -3.70
C ILE A 421 -10.80 -34.47 -4.54
N GLU A 422 -11.47 -34.19 -5.64
CA GLU A 422 -11.80 -35.20 -6.67
C GLU A 422 -11.00 -34.90 -7.93
N VAL A 423 -10.46 -35.94 -8.54
CA VAL A 423 -9.83 -35.87 -9.87
C VAL A 423 -10.78 -36.48 -10.88
N ARG A 424 -11.15 -35.69 -11.89
CA ARG A 424 -12.03 -36.12 -12.99
C ARG A 424 -11.34 -35.96 -14.34
N PRO A 425 -11.71 -36.76 -15.36
CA PRO A 425 -11.12 -36.66 -16.70
C PRO A 425 -11.31 -35.26 -17.32
N SER A 426 -10.33 -34.82 -18.11
CA SER A 426 -10.42 -33.56 -18.88
C SER A 426 -11.41 -33.63 -20.03
N LEU A 427 -11.72 -34.84 -20.49
CA LEU A 427 -12.73 -35.05 -21.53
C LEU A 427 -14.12 -34.66 -21.01
N ASN A 428 -14.82 -33.79 -21.72
CA ASN A 428 -16.11 -33.19 -21.33
C ASN A 428 -16.10 -32.40 -20.01
N GLN A 429 -14.94 -31.89 -19.60
CA GLN A 429 -14.79 -31.11 -18.36
C GLN A 429 -15.75 -29.93 -18.26
N ILE A 430 -16.15 -29.31 -19.38
CA ILE A 430 -17.06 -28.15 -19.38
C ILE A 430 -18.51 -28.60 -19.09
N ASP A 431 -18.96 -29.71 -19.65
CA ASP A 431 -20.33 -30.22 -19.41
C ASP A 431 -20.49 -30.69 -17.97
N ASP A 432 -19.49 -31.42 -17.43
CA ASP A 432 -19.44 -31.84 -16.03
C ASP A 432 -19.37 -30.62 -15.07
N LEU A 433 -18.57 -29.60 -15.40
CA LEU A 433 -18.51 -28.34 -14.65
C LEU A 433 -19.86 -27.62 -14.62
N LEU A 434 -20.60 -27.60 -15.74
CA LEU A 434 -21.92 -26.96 -15.81
C LEU A 434 -22.92 -27.62 -14.88
N GLU A 435 -22.95 -28.96 -14.85
CA GLU A 435 -23.81 -29.72 -13.95
C GLU A 435 -23.49 -29.42 -12.47
N GLU A 436 -22.21 -29.38 -12.12
CA GLU A 436 -21.77 -29.05 -10.76
C GLU A 436 -22.11 -27.58 -10.39
N ILE A 437 -21.99 -26.64 -11.34
CA ILE A 437 -22.38 -25.24 -11.13
C ILE A 437 -23.88 -25.15 -10.82
N GLN A 438 -24.73 -25.78 -11.61
CA GLN A 438 -26.18 -25.76 -11.41
C GLN A 438 -26.57 -26.32 -10.05
N LEU A 439 -25.96 -27.44 -9.62
CA LEU A 439 -26.17 -28.01 -8.29
C LEU A 439 -25.79 -27.06 -7.15
N ARG A 440 -24.79 -26.16 -7.34
CA ARG A 440 -24.41 -25.18 -6.33
C ARG A 440 -25.34 -23.97 -6.32
N ILE A 441 -25.76 -23.50 -7.49
CA ILE A 441 -26.73 -22.40 -7.62
C ILE A 441 -28.04 -22.77 -6.92
N GLU A 442 -28.54 -23.99 -7.09
CA GLU A 442 -29.75 -24.48 -6.41
C GLU A 442 -29.65 -24.46 -4.88
N ARG A 443 -28.43 -24.46 -4.33
CA ARG A 443 -28.15 -24.42 -2.90
C ARG A 443 -27.76 -23.02 -2.39
N ASP A 444 -27.83 -22.01 -3.26
CA ASP A 444 -27.33 -20.64 -2.98
C ASP A 444 -25.85 -20.62 -2.56
N GLU A 445 -25.03 -21.50 -3.15
CA GLU A 445 -23.59 -21.60 -2.93
C GLU A 445 -22.82 -20.96 -4.11
N ARG A 446 -21.56 -20.56 -3.89
CA ARG A 446 -20.72 -19.90 -4.90
C ARG A 446 -19.64 -20.84 -5.42
N VAL A 447 -19.26 -20.63 -6.69
CA VAL A 447 -18.27 -21.45 -7.39
C VAL A 447 -17.11 -20.62 -7.89
N LEU A 448 -15.90 -21.11 -7.70
CA LEU A 448 -14.68 -20.56 -8.28
C LEU A 448 -14.13 -21.48 -9.35
N VAL A 449 -13.83 -20.96 -10.53
CA VAL A 449 -13.26 -21.72 -11.65
C VAL A 449 -11.90 -21.14 -12.04
N THR A 450 -10.85 -21.98 -12.02
CA THR A 450 -9.51 -21.55 -12.43
C THR A 450 -9.14 -22.11 -13.79
N THR A 451 -8.72 -21.24 -14.71
CA THR A 451 -8.25 -21.57 -16.06
C THR A 451 -6.74 -21.34 -16.18
N LEU A 452 -6.13 -21.80 -17.27
CA LEU A 452 -4.70 -21.60 -17.54
C LEU A 452 -4.41 -20.26 -18.23
N THR A 453 -5.34 -19.77 -19.03
CA THR A 453 -5.13 -18.54 -19.82
C THR A 453 -6.32 -17.60 -19.69
N LYS A 454 -6.03 -16.29 -19.86
CA LYS A 454 -7.06 -15.25 -19.89
C LYS A 454 -8.09 -15.51 -20.98
N ARG A 455 -7.64 -15.92 -22.18
CA ARG A 455 -8.51 -16.25 -23.30
C ARG A 455 -9.50 -17.37 -22.96
N MET A 456 -9.03 -18.45 -22.31
CA MET A 456 -9.90 -19.56 -21.88
C MET A 456 -10.94 -19.09 -20.84
N ALA A 457 -10.54 -18.19 -19.93
CA ALA A 457 -11.47 -17.59 -18.97
C ALA A 457 -12.56 -16.76 -19.67
N GLU A 458 -12.17 -15.93 -20.64
CA GLU A 458 -13.09 -15.09 -21.43
C GLU A 458 -14.05 -15.96 -22.29
N GLU A 459 -13.54 -17.00 -22.98
CA GLU A 459 -14.34 -17.92 -23.77
C GLU A 459 -15.34 -18.70 -22.89
N LEU A 460 -14.91 -19.20 -21.72
CA LEU A 460 -15.79 -19.89 -20.79
C LEU A 460 -16.84 -18.94 -20.20
N ASN A 461 -16.46 -17.73 -19.84
CA ASN A 461 -17.37 -16.71 -19.35
C ASN A 461 -18.46 -16.37 -20.40
N ALA A 462 -18.05 -16.15 -21.67
CA ALA A 462 -18.98 -15.90 -22.77
C ALA A 462 -19.92 -17.09 -23.05
N TYR A 463 -19.45 -18.32 -22.82
CA TYR A 463 -20.26 -19.51 -22.96
C TYR A 463 -21.33 -19.63 -21.86
N LEU A 464 -20.93 -19.42 -20.58
CA LEU A 464 -21.85 -19.46 -19.44
C LEU A 464 -22.87 -18.30 -19.45
N ALA A 465 -22.48 -17.12 -19.94
CA ALA A 465 -23.38 -15.99 -20.12
C ALA A 465 -24.51 -16.29 -21.13
N LYS A 466 -24.24 -17.05 -22.20
CA LYS A 466 -25.27 -17.47 -23.16
C LYS A 466 -26.29 -18.45 -22.57
N LEU A 467 -25.97 -19.07 -21.45
CA LEU A 467 -26.83 -20.02 -20.73
C LEU A 467 -27.57 -19.37 -19.55
N ASP A 468 -27.51 -18.02 -19.42
CA ASP A 468 -28.07 -17.25 -18.30
C ASP A 468 -27.54 -17.66 -16.89
N ILE A 469 -26.36 -18.31 -16.86
CA ILE A 469 -25.73 -18.79 -15.62
C ILE A 469 -24.88 -17.68 -14.97
N ILE A 470 -24.40 -16.71 -15.77
CA ILE A 470 -23.56 -15.58 -15.29
C ILE A 470 -24.04 -14.29 -15.94
N HIS A 471 -24.18 -13.24 -15.15
CA HIS A 471 -24.28 -11.88 -15.65
C HIS A 471 -22.89 -11.26 -15.72
N SER A 472 -22.32 -11.10 -16.91
CA SER A 472 -20.99 -10.56 -17.07
C SER A 472 -20.93 -9.39 -18.04
N ASP A 473 -20.52 -8.25 -17.49
CA ASP A 473 -19.68 -7.26 -18.16
C ASP A 473 -18.83 -6.62 -17.07
N VAL A 474 -17.60 -7.11 -16.89
CA VAL A 474 -16.73 -6.59 -15.85
C VAL A 474 -15.44 -6.08 -16.43
N ASP A 475 -15.29 -4.76 -16.41
CA ASP A 475 -14.04 -4.07 -16.65
C ASP A 475 -13.05 -4.35 -15.51
N THR A 476 -11.80 -4.59 -15.82
CA THR A 476 -10.73 -5.10 -14.94
C THR A 476 -10.40 -4.18 -13.73
N LEU A 477 -11.00 -3.00 -13.64
CA LEU A 477 -10.69 -1.96 -12.63
C LEU A 477 -11.37 -2.16 -11.27
N ASP A 478 -12.41 -3.02 -11.16
CA ASP A 478 -13.20 -3.15 -9.94
C ASP A 478 -13.13 -4.55 -9.29
N ARG A 479 -11.93 -5.09 -9.11
CA ARG A 479 -11.74 -6.41 -8.49
C ARG A 479 -12.42 -6.55 -7.12
N ILE A 480 -12.42 -5.51 -6.31
CA ILE A 480 -13.04 -5.51 -4.98
C ILE A 480 -14.56 -5.60 -5.13
N LYS A 481 -15.13 -4.83 -6.05
CA LYS A 481 -16.57 -4.84 -6.32
C LYS A 481 -17.05 -6.20 -6.83
N ILE A 482 -16.29 -6.84 -7.73
CA ILE A 482 -16.61 -8.19 -8.22
C ILE A 482 -16.72 -9.20 -7.07
N LEU A 483 -15.81 -9.10 -6.11
CA LEU A 483 -15.80 -10.00 -4.96
C LEU A 483 -16.93 -9.70 -3.97
N ASP A 484 -17.24 -8.44 -3.76
CA ASP A 484 -18.38 -8.03 -2.94
C ASP A 484 -19.69 -8.45 -3.60
N ASP A 485 -19.81 -8.34 -4.93
CA ASP A 485 -20.95 -8.79 -5.73
C ASP A 485 -21.11 -10.33 -5.70
N LEU A 486 -20.00 -11.08 -5.77
CA LEU A 486 -20.01 -12.55 -5.58
C LEU A 486 -20.54 -12.91 -4.18
N ARG A 487 -20.05 -12.24 -3.14
CA ARG A 487 -20.49 -12.44 -1.76
C ARG A 487 -21.94 -12.04 -1.53
N ALA A 488 -22.37 -10.96 -2.19
CA ALA A 488 -23.76 -10.50 -2.14
C ALA A 488 -24.72 -11.42 -2.92
N GLY A 489 -24.19 -12.33 -3.75
CA GLY A 489 -24.99 -13.21 -4.58
C GLY A 489 -25.50 -12.57 -5.89
N VAL A 490 -24.85 -11.48 -6.31
CA VAL A 490 -25.11 -10.89 -7.64
C VAL A 490 -24.56 -11.82 -8.73
N TYR A 491 -23.46 -12.51 -8.41
CA TYR A 491 -22.85 -13.55 -9.25
C TYR A 491 -22.76 -14.87 -8.48
N ASP A 492 -22.95 -15.99 -9.14
CA ASP A 492 -22.83 -17.33 -8.56
C ASP A 492 -21.48 -17.97 -8.86
N VAL A 493 -20.85 -17.57 -9.97
CA VAL A 493 -19.60 -18.15 -10.47
C VAL A 493 -18.58 -17.07 -10.76
N LEU A 494 -17.35 -17.26 -10.28
CA LEU A 494 -16.22 -16.43 -10.64
C LEU A 494 -15.17 -17.24 -11.39
N ILE A 495 -14.82 -16.79 -12.61
CA ILE A 495 -13.83 -17.43 -13.48
C ILE A 495 -12.58 -16.58 -13.58
N GLY A 496 -11.41 -17.18 -13.44
CA GLY A 496 -10.15 -16.43 -13.58
C GLY A 496 -8.91 -17.30 -13.66
N VAL A 497 -7.80 -16.69 -14.04
CA VAL A 497 -6.49 -17.37 -14.15
C VAL A 497 -5.74 -17.33 -12.83
N ASN A 498 -5.60 -16.13 -12.24
CA ASN A 498 -4.78 -15.84 -11.06
C ASN A 498 -5.51 -15.05 -9.97
N LEU A 499 -6.78 -14.73 -10.19
CA LEU A 499 -7.56 -13.84 -9.32
C LEU A 499 -7.73 -14.37 -7.89
N LEU A 500 -7.44 -15.63 -7.66
CA LEU A 500 -7.85 -16.39 -6.49
C LEU A 500 -6.67 -16.76 -5.56
N ARG A 501 -5.45 -16.24 -5.84
CA ARG A 501 -4.27 -16.72 -5.11
C ARG A 501 -4.18 -16.20 -3.69
N GLU A 502 -4.55 -14.94 -3.41
CA GLU A 502 -4.11 -14.31 -2.17
C GLU A 502 -5.15 -13.38 -1.55
N GLY A 503 -5.28 -13.43 -0.24
CA GLY A 503 -6.01 -12.43 0.56
C GLY A 503 -7.54 -12.44 0.48
N LEU A 504 -8.14 -13.43 -0.18
CA LEU A 504 -9.59 -13.54 -0.29
C LEU A 504 -10.16 -14.53 0.70
N ASP A 505 -11.04 -14.07 1.55
CA ASP A 505 -11.81 -14.89 2.48
C ASP A 505 -13.27 -14.96 2.00
N LEU A 506 -13.61 -16.05 1.34
CA LEU A 506 -14.91 -16.28 0.69
C LEU A 506 -15.59 -17.50 1.31
N PRO A 507 -16.22 -17.37 2.47
CA PRO A 507 -16.90 -18.51 3.12
C PRO A 507 -18.12 -19.02 2.35
N GLU A 508 -18.63 -18.24 1.40
CA GLU A 508 -19.76 -18.60 0.53
C GLU A 508 -19.38 -19.60 -0.57
N VAL A 509 -18.07 -19.76 -0.84
CA VAL A 509 -17.58 -20.67 -1.89
C VAL A 509 -17.55 -22.09 -1.40
N SER A 510 -18.39 -22.96 -2.01
CA SER A 510 -18.44 -24.39 -1.72
C SER A 510 -17.71 -25.24 -2.76
N LEU A 511 -17.53 -24.75 -4.00
CA LEU A 511 -16.85 -25.49 -5.06
C LEU A 511 -15.71 -24.67 -5.65
N VAL A 512 -14.55 -25.31 -5.76
CA VAL A 512 -13.42 -24.83 -6.56
C VAL A 512 -13.14 -25.82 -7.67
N ALA A 513 -13.27 -25.39 -8.92
CA ALA A 513 -12.96 -26.17 -10.10
C ALA A 513 -11.64 -25.74 -10.74
N ILE A 514 -10.75 -26.68 -10.97
CA ILE A 514 -9.42 -26.45 -11.56
C ILE A 514 -9.38 -27.17 -12.92
N LEU A 515 -9.51 -26.40 -14.00
CA LEU A 515 -9.44 -26.93 -15.35
C LEU A 515 -7.98 -27.20 -15.74
N ASP A 516 -7.76 -28.27 -16.52
CA ASP A 516 -6.43 -28.67 -16.98
C ASP A 516 -5.39 -28.72 -15.83
N ALA A 517 -5.72 -29.38 -14.74
CA ALA A 517 -4.88 -29.43 -13.55
C ALA A 517 -3.56 -30.18 -13.76
N ASP A 518 -3.47 -31.06 -14.78
CA ASP A 518 -2.28 -31.82 -15.15
C ASP A 518 -1.29 -31.07 -16.05
N LYS A 519 -1.61 -29.84 -16.47
CA LYS A 519 -0.68 -29.01 -17.26
C LYS A 519 0.31 -28.32 -16.33
N GLU A 520 1.39 -29.03 -16.02
CA GLU A 520 2.42 -28.53 -15.11
C GLU A 520 2.96 -27.16 -15.54
N GLY A 521 3.19 -26.29 -14.54
CA GLY A 521 3.66 -24.93 -14.72
C GLY A 521 3.44 -24.11 -13.45
N PHE A 522 3.79 -22.83 -13.51
CA PHE A 522 3.68 -21.92 -12.37
C PHE A 522 2.26 -21.88 -11.76
N LEU A 523 1.21 -21.95 -12.58
CA LEU A 523 -0.20 -21.93 -12.17
C LEU A 523 -0.71 -23.26 -11.60
N ARG A 524 0.00 -24.36 -11.83
CA ARG A 524 -0.35 -25.72 -11.42
C ARG A 524 0.76 -26.35 -10.57
N SER A 525 1.66 -25.53 -10.00
CA SER A 525 2.61 -26.00 -8.99
C SER A 525 1.90 -26.42 -7.72
N HIS A 526 2.52 -27.28 -6.93
CA HIS A 526 2.01 -27.71 -5.62
C HIS A 526 1.52 -26.53 -4.77
N ARG A 527 2.31 -25.45 -4.65
CA ARG A 527 1.93 -24.24 -3.89
C ARG A 527 0.67 -23.59 -4.43
N SER A 528 0.60 -23.40 -5.75
CA SER A 528 -0.56 -22.79 -6.41
C SER A 528 -1.83 -23.61 -6.23
N LEU A 529 -1.72 -24.94 -6.40
CA LEU A 529 -2.83 -25.86 -6.20
C LEU A 529 -3.32 -25.84 -4.74
N THR A 530 -2.40 -25.95 -3.77
CA THR A 530 -2.74 -25.93 -2.33
C THR A 530 -3.47 -24.65 -1.92
N GLN A 531 -3.02 -23.49 -2.43
CA GLN A 531 -3.71 -22.22 -2.17
C GLN A 531 -5.10 -22.14 -2.78
N THR A 532 -5.24 -22.63 -4.01
CA THR A 532 -6.53 -22.67 -4.73
C THR A 532 -7.50 -23.61 -4.01
N VAL A 533 -7.07 -24.81 -3.63
CA VAL A 533 -7.82 -25.78 -2.83
C VAL A 533 -8.29 -25.16 -1.50
N GLY A 534 -7.41 -24.42 -0.82
CA GLY A 534 -7.71 -23.76 0.46
C GLY A 534 -8.86 -22.74 0.39
N ARG A 535 -9.28 -22.29 -0.80
CA ARG A 535 -10.44 -21.37 -0.95
C ARG A 535 -11.76 -22.03 -0.58
N ALA A 536 -11.92 -23.33 -0.82
CA ALA A 536 -13.10 -24.09 -0.40
C ALA A 536 -13.09 -24.51 1.08
N ALA A 537 -11.97 -24.32 1.80
CA ALA A 537 -11.82 -24.81 3.17
C ALA A 537 -12.59 -23.97 4.24
N ARG A 538 -13.27 -22.90 3.82
CA ARG A 538 -14.11 -22.05 4.70
C ARG A 538 -15.58 -22.44 4.70
N ASN A 539 -15.99 -23.28 3.76
CA ASN A 539 -17.36 -23.76 3.62
C ASN A 539 -17.51 -25.17 4.20
N LEU A 540 -18.62 -25.42 4.88
CA LEU A 540 -18.95 -26.76 5.42
C LEU A 540 -19.03 -27.82 4.31
N ASN A 541 -19.53 -27.43 3.14
CA ASN A 541 -19.70 -28.28 1.96
C ASN A 541 -18.52 -28.14 0.98
N GLY A 542 -17.36 -27.66 1.47
CA GLY A 542 -16.19 -27.39 0.65
C GLY A 542 -15.73 -28.59 -0.17
N ARG A 543 -15.65 -28.43 -1.49
CA ARG A 543 -15.25 -29.45 -2.45
C ARG A 543 -14.34 -28.86 -3.51
N VAL A 544 -13.41 -29.65 -4.02
CA VAL A 544 -12.51 -29.28 -5.13
C VAL A 544 -12.57 -30.35 -6.20
N ILE A 545 -12.72 -29.94 -7.44
CA ILE A 545 -12.63 -30.81 -8.61
C ILE A 545 -11.42 -30.40 -9.42
N MET A 546 -10.50 -31.33 -9.63
CA MET A 546 -9.35 -31.18 -10.52
C MET A 546 -9.61 -31.95 -11.80
N TYR A 547 -9.80 -31.27 -12.92
CA TYR A 547 -9.92 -31.91 -14.22
C TYR A 547 -8.53 -32.21 -14.78
N ALA A 548 -8.23 -33.49 -14.93
CA ALA A 548 -6.92 -33.96 -15.34
C ALA A 548 -7.01 -35.37 -15.94
N ASP A 549 -6.20 -35.67 -16.97
CA ASP A 549 -6.10 -36.99 -17.55
C ASP A 549 -5.05 -37.84 -16.83
N ARG A 550 -4.15 -37.20 -16.08
CA ARG A 550 -3.13 -37.85 -15.24
C ARG A 550 -2.91 -37.08 -13.96
N ILE A 551 -2.59 -37.76 -12.88
CA ILE A 551 -2.18 -37.13 -11.64
C ILE A 551 -0.69 -36.81 -11.74
N THR A 552 -0.34 -35.48 -11.63
CA THR A 552 1.05 -35.01 -11.61
C THR A 552 1.62 -35.06 -10.20
N GLU A 553 2.94 -34.92 -10.07
CA GLU A 553 3.59 -34.86 -8.76
C GLU A 553 3.07 -33.70 -7.90
N SER A 554 2.84 -32.53 -8.51
CA SER A 554 2.25 -31.37 -7.84
C SER A 554 0.84 -31.61 -7.33
N MET A 555 0.00 -32.29 -8.13
CA MET A 555 -1.34 -32.69 -7.71
C MET A 555 -1.29 -33.70 -6.57
N GLN A 556 -0.44 -34.73 -6.67
CA GLN A 556 -0.32 -35.77 -5.65
C GLN A 556 0.10 -35.16 -4.30
N LYS A 557 1.13 -34.33 -4.28
CA LYS A 557 1.55 -33.62 -3.06
C LYS A 557 0.44 -32.76 -2.45
N THR A 558 -0.38 -32.11 -3.29
CA THR A 558 -1.51 -31.30 -2.82
C THR A 558 -2.60 -32.17 -2.21
N ILE A 559 -2.94 -33.30 -2.85
CA ILE A 559 -3.94 -34.25 -2.38
C ILE A 559 -3.51 -34.86 -1.04
N ASP A 560 -2.28 -35.34 -0.96
CA ASP A 560 -1.73 -35.99 0.24
C ASP A 560 -1.72 -35.01 1.43
N GLU A 561 -1.23 -33.79 1.22
CA GLU A 561 -1.19 -32.77 2.26
C GLU A 561 -2.59 -32.33 2.71
N THR A 562 -3.53 -32.18 1.79
CA THR A 562 -4.91 -31.83 2.11
C THR A 562 -5.59 -32.94 2.92
N ASN A 563 -5.36 -34.22 2.58
CA ASN A 563 -5.87 -35.37 3.31
C ASN A 563 -5.24 -35.46 4.71
N ARG A 564 -3.93 -35.28 4.85
CA ARG A 564 -3.22 -35.25 6.14
C ARG A 564 -3.82 -34.19 7.08
N ARG A 565 -4.05 -32.99 6.57
CA ARG A 565 -4.66 -31.87 7.34
C ARG A 565 -6.09 -32.20 7.73
N ARG A 566 -6.86 -32.76 6.82
CA ARG A 566 -8.23 -33.17 7.07
C ARG A 566 -8.33 -34.23 8.17
N GLU A 567 -7.47 -35.26 8.14
CA GLU A 567 -7.40 -36.29 9.15
C GLU A 567 -6.99 -35.73 10.53
N LYS A 568 -5.99 -34.86 10.59
CA LYS A 568 -5.57 -34.20 11.82
C LYS A 568 -6.71 -33.37 12.41
N GLN A 569 -7.46 -32.62 11.58
CA GLN A 569 -8.60 -31.83 12.02
C GLN A 569 -9.77 -32.70 12.51
N LEU A 570 -10.06 -33.82 11.83
CA LEU A 570 -11.10 -34.77 12.24
C LEU A 570 -10.77 -35.36 13.62
N ALA A 571 -9.55 -35.85 13.83
CA ALA A 571 -9.10 -36.39 15.11
C ALA A 571 -9.24 -35.36 16.23
N TYR A 572 -8.81 -34.11 15.99
CA TYR A 572 -8.96 -33.02 16.93
C TYR A 572 -10.43 -32.71 17.26
N ASN A 573 -11.30 -32.68 16.25
CA ASN A 573 -12.73 -32.44 16.43
C ASN A 573 -13.39 -33.53 17.28
N GLU A 574 -13.04 -34.80 17.05
CA GLU A 574 -13.55 -35.95 17.81
C GLU A 574 -13.09 -35.89 19.26
N GLU A 575 -11.80 -35.64 19.50
CA GLU A 575 -11.21 -35.56 20.85
C GLU A 575 -11.82 -34.41 21.68
N ASN A 576 -12.06 -33.27 21.04
CA ASN A 576 -12.57 -32.05 21.71
C ASN A 576 -14.10 -31.86 21.57
N HIS A 577 -14.81 -32.81 20.98
CA HIS A 577 -16.27 -32.77 20.76
C HIS A 577 -16.73 -31.52 20.00
N ILE A 578 -15.93 -31.09 18.99
CA ILE A 578 -16.22 -29.91 18.17
C ILE A 578 -17.07 -30.32 16.97
N THR A 579 -18.21 -29.67 16.81
CA THR A 579 -18.99 -29.73 15.57
C THR A 579 -18.58 -28.59 14.65
N PRO A 580 -18.16 -28.87 13.38
CA PRO A 580 -17.82 -27.83 12.44
C PRO A 580 -18.90 -26.78 12.27
N GLN A 581 -18.55 -25.50 12.36
CA GLN A 581 -19.48 -24.38 12.25
C GLN A 581 -19.12 -23.46 11.09
N ALA A 582 -20.11 -23.05 10.31
CA ALA A 582 -19.93 -22.06 9.26
C ALA A 582 -19.54 -20.69 9.87
N ILE A 583 -18.60 -20.01 9.22
CA ILE A 583 -18.20 -18.67 9.61
C ILE A 583 -19.25 -17.69 9.10
N GLN A 584 -19.96 -17.02 10.03
CA GLN A 584 -20.81 -15.88 9.69
C GLN A 584 -20.00 -14.59 9.81
N LYS A 585 -19.52 -14.06 8.68
CA LYS A 585 -19.00 -12.69 8.64
C LYS A 585 -20.13 -11.72 8.31
N SER A 586 -20.15 -10.56 8.98
CA SER A 586 -21.05 -9.47 8.59
C SER A 586 -20.76 -9.11 7.12
N LYS A 587 -21.79 -8.95 6.31
CA LYS A 587 -21.72 -8.57 4.88
C LYS A 587 -21.26 -7.12 4.66
N SER A 588 -20.62 -6.48 5.66
CA SER A 588 -20.06 -5.14 5.55
C SER A 588 -18.81 -5.17 4.68
N SER A 589 -18.78 -4.30 3.69
CA SER A 589 -17.62 -4.07 2.80
C SER A 589 -16.32 -3.89 3.61
N VAL A 590 -15.23 -4.48 3.15
CA VAL A 590 -13.88 -4.36 3.75
C VAL A 590 -13.36 -2.91 3.72
N LEU A 591 -14.01 -2.04 2.95
CA LEU A 591 -13.66 -0.62 2.74
C LEU A 591 -14.79 0.35 3.14
N VAL A 592 -15.52 0.10 4.22
CA VAL A 592 -16.28 1.19 4.83
C VAL A 592 -15.27 2.10 5.52
N SER A 593 -14.86 3.13 4.80
CA SER A 593 -14.15 4.27 5.37
C SER A 593 -14.94 4.80 6.57
N ASN A 594 -14.25 5.22 7.63
CA ASN A 594 -14.83 5.85 8.82
C ASN A 594 -15.67 7.12 8.52
N ALA A 595 -15.86 7.50 7.26
CA ALA A 595 -16.72 8.57 6.79
C ALA A 595 -18.23 8.22 6.88
N ASP A 596 -18.63 6.94 6.82
CA ASP A 596 -20.06 6.55 6.78
C ASP A 596 -20.67 6.21 8.13
N THR A 597 -19.88 6.12 9.20
CA THR A 597 -20.40 5.79 10.55
C THR A 597 -21.07 6.99 11.26
N LYS A 598 -21.05 8.19 10.67
CA LYS A 598 -21.68 9.40 11.22
C LYS A 598 -23.00 9.81 10.55
N GLN A 599 -23.57 9.03 9.62
CA GLN A 599 -24.81 9.36 8.93
C GLN A 599 -26.00 8.40 9.20
N GLN A 600 -26.20 7.96 10.44
CA GLN A 600 -27.50 7.41 10.86
C GLN A 600 -28.10 8.25 11.98
N ALA A 601 -28.46 9.48 11.67
CA ALA A 601 -29.40 10.28 12.46
C ALA A 601 -30.24 11.10 11.49
N GLN A 602 -31.46 10.64 11.30
CA GLN A 602 -32.71 11.25 10.79
C GLN A 602 -32.69 12.38 9.74
N PRO A 603 -33.61 12.34 8.77
CA PRO A 603 -33.66 13.32 7.68
C PRO A 603 -34.34 14.62 8.11
N SER A 604 -33.64 15.71 8.19
CA SER A 604 -34.19 17.05 8.18
C SER A 604 -33.85 17.75 6.87
N LYS A 605 -34.86 18.41 6.33
CA LYS A 605 -35.00 19.03 5.01
C LYS A 605 -33.82 19.89 4.57
N ALA A 606 -33.52 19.73 3.29
CA ALA A 606 -32.55 20.44 2.50
C ALA A 606 -32.57 21.96 2.65
N THR A 607 -31.47 22.53 3.05
CA THR A 607 -31.01 23.86 2.60
C THR A 607 -29.65 23.66 1.96
N LYS A 608 -29.52 24.12 0.70
CA LYS A 608 -28.29 24.02 -0.06
C LYS A 608 -27.15 24.73 0.68
N PRO A 609 -26.02 24.11 0.95
CA PRO A 609 -24.85 24.84 1.43
C PRO A 609 -24.24 25.59 0.26
N THR A 610 -24.12 26.90 0.42
CA THR A 610 -23.20 27.76 -0.32
C THR A 610 -21.79 27.22 -0.13
N LYS A 611 -21.16 26.81 -1.22
CA LYS A 611 -19.74 26.39 -1.22
C LYS A 611 -18.90 27.57 -0.76
N ALA A 612 -18.31 27.45 0.43
CA ALA A 612 -17.17 28.28 0.81
C ALA A 612 -15.94 27.73 0.06
N TYR A 613 -15.22 28.64 -0.57
CA TYR A 613 -13.93 28.40 -1.22
C TYR A 613 -12.94 27.84 -0.19
N SER A 614 -12.54 26.58 -0.35
CA SER A 614 -11.35 26.01 0.23
C SER A 614 -10.45 25.54 -0.89
N ASP A 615 -9.76 26.49 -1.51
CA ASP A 615 -8.63 26.20 -2.37
C ASP A 615 -7.35 26.27 -1.54
N GLU A 616 -6.90 25.12 -1.06
CA GLU A 616 -5.48 24.89 -0.98
C GLU A 616 -4.94 24.99 -2.40
N TYR A 617 -3.99 25.89 -2.60
CA TYR A 617 -3.20 26.00 -3.81
C TYR A 617 -2.58 24.62 -4.08
N ARG A 618 -3.29 23.76 -4.83
CA ARG A 618 -2.62 22.77 -5.66
C ARG A 618 -1.91 23.62 -6.70
N GLU A 619 -0.61 23.79 -6.50
CA GLU A 619 0.22 24.42 -7.52
C GLU A 619 -0.01 23.63 -8.80
N HIS A 620 -0.72 24.24 -9.71
CA HIS A 620 -0.96 23.70 -11.03
C HIS A 620 0.39 23.69 -11.74
N VAL A 621 1.02 22.51 -11.80
CA VAL A 621 2.22 22.35 -12.61
C VAL A 621 1.79 22.43 -14.06
N ASP A 622 2.10 23.57 -14.69
CA ASP A 622 1.86 23.80 -16.12
C ASP A 622 2.68 22.78 -16.93
N VAL A 623 2.04 21.69 -17.38
CA VAL A 623 2.69 20.63 -18.16
C VAL A 623 3.31 21.21 -19.43
N ALA A 624 2.70 22.23 -20.03
CA ALA A 624 3.24 22.90 -21.21
C ALA A 624 4.54 23.69 -20.93
N ALA A 625 4.82 24.03 -19.68
CA ALA A 625 6.05 24.69 -19.26
C ALA A 625 7.21 23.70 -19.06
N ASP A 626 6.94 22.39 -18.95
CA ASP A 626 7.98 21.37 -18.81
C ASP A 626 8.83 21.28 -20.10
N PRO A 627 10.15 21.50 -20.02
CA PRO A 627 11.02 21.44 -21.20
C PRO A 627 10.97 20.13 -21.98
N ILE A 628 10.59 19.03 -21.34
CA ILE A 628 10.48 17.71 -21.97
C ILE A 628 9.34 17.65 -23.01
N VAL A 629 8.31 18.46 -22.86
CA VAL A 629 7.17 18.51 -23.80
C VAL A 629 7.63 18.80 -25.22
N LYS A 630 8.72 19.55 -25.40
CA LYS A 630 9.34 19.80 -26.71
C LYS A 630 9.88 18.54 -27.40
N TYR A 631 10.12 17.48 -26.65
CA TYR A 631 10.66 16.20 -27.12
C TYR A 631 9.61 15.09 -27.18
N MET A 632 8.34 15.41 -26.90
CA MET A 632 7.24 14.47 -27.00
C MET A 632 6.91 14.16 -28.47
N SER A 633 6.53 12.90 -28.72
CA SER A 633 5.99 12.52 -30.03
C SER A 633 4.62 13.15 -30.27
N LYS A 634 4.21 13.23 -31.54
CA LYS A 634 2.90 13.77 -31.93
C LYS A 634 1.73 13.08 -31.21
N GLU A 635 1.81 11.75 -31.04
CA GLU A 635 0.77 10.98 -30.32
C GLU A 635 0.75 11.29 -28.83
N GLN A 636 1.90 11.56 -28.24
CA GLN A 636 2.01 11.94 -26.82
C GLN A 636 1.47 13.33 -26.58
N LEU A 637 1.80 14.30 -27.45
CA LEU A 637 1.23 15.65 -27.41
C LEU A 637 -0.29 15.62 -27.55
N GLN A 638 -0.83 14.77 -28.44
CA GLN A 638 -2.28 14.62 -28.60
C GLN A 638 -2.94 14.09 -27.34
N LYS A 639 -2.35 13.11 -26.68
CA LYS A 639 -2.84 12.58 -25.39
C LYS A 639 -2.78 13.62 -24.27
N ALA A 640 -1.70 14.41 -24.22
CA ALA A 640 -1.59 15.52 -23.26
C ALA A 640 -2.70 16.57 -23.49
N ILE A 641 -2.92 16.97 -24.74
CA ILE A 641 -3.99 17.88 -25.12
C ILE A 641 -5.37 17.36 -24.69
N GLU A 642 -5.68 16.09 -24.96
CA GLU A 642 -6.95 15.47 -24.57
C GLU A 642 -7.13 15.45 -23.05
N ARG A 643 -6.07 15.16 -22.31
CA ARG A 643 -6.08 15.15 -20.85
C ARG A 643 -6.31 16.55 -20.28
N THR A 644 -5.51 17.55 -20.68
CA THR A 644 -5.65 18.94 -20.22
C THR A 644 -7.04 19.50 -20.56
N ARG A 645 -7.58 19.15 -21.75
CA ARG A 645 -8.94 19.52 -22.14
C ARG A 645 -9.99 18.90 -21.21
N LYS A 646 -9.83 17.65 -20.82
CA LYS A 646 -10.73 16.98 -19.87
C LYS A 646 -10.67 17.63 -18.49
N GLN A 647 -9.47 17.94 -17.99
CA GLN A 647 -9.26 18.62 -16.70
C GLN A 647 -9.89 20.03 -16.71
N MET A 648 -9.71 20.79 -17.80
CA MET A 648 -10.36 22.11 -17.98
C MET A 648 -11.88 22.00 -17.88
N VAL A 649 -12.48 21.01 -18.55
CA VAL A 649 -13.94 20.81 -18.51
C VAL A 649 -14.41 20.37 -17.13
N GLU A 650 -13.64 19.55 -16.42
CA GLU A 650 -13.95 19.13 -15.04
C GLU A 650 -13.86 20.29 -14.06
N ALA A 651 -12.82 21.14 -14.15
CA ALA A 651 -12.68 22.35 -13.35
C ALA A 651 -13.86 23.33 -13.62
N ALA A 652 -14.20 23.54 -14.89
CA ALA A 652 -15.36 24.37 -15.24
C ALA A 652 -16.70 23.81 -14.70
N LYS A 653 -16.90 22.49 -14.70
CA LYS A 653 -18.09 21.86 -14.10
C LYS A 653 -18.14 22.04 -12.59
N LYS A 654 -16.98 22.08 -11.93
CA LYS A 654 -16.86 22.36 -10.49
C LYS A 654 -16.99 23.85 -10.17
N MET A 655 -17.15 24.71 -11.19
CA MET A 655 -17.16 26.18 -11.09
C MET A 655 -15.83 26.78 -10.60
N ASP A 656 -14.73 26.06 -10.71
CA ASP A 656 -13.39 26.57 -10.48
C ASP A 656 -12.87 27.25 -11.76
N PHE A 657 -13.21 28.52 -11.89
CA PHE A 657 -12.88 29.28 -13.10
C PHE A 657 -11.39 29.67 -13.16
N ILE A 658 -10.68 29.67 -12.03
CA ILE A 658 -9.25 30.00 -11.99
C ILE A 658 -8.47 28.79 -12.52
N GLU A 659 -8.74 27.61 -11.99
CA GLU A 659 -8.13 26.36 -12.45
C GLU A 659 -8.49 26.05 -13.91
N ALA A 660 -9.75 26.28 -14.29
CA ALA A 660 -10.18 26.14 -15.68
C ALA A 660 -9.45 27.10 -16.64
N ALA A 661 -9.15 28.34 -16.20
CA ALA A 661 -8.38 29.30 -16.99
C ALA A 661 -6.91 28.86 -17.14
N GLN A 662 -6.30 28.32 -16.08
CA GLN A 662 -4.94 27.77 -16.13
C GLN A 662 -4.84 26.61 -17.12
N TYR A 663 -5.75 25.64 -17.05
CA TYR A 663 -5.80 24.53 -18.03
C TYR A 663 -6.08 25.01 -19.46
N ARG A 664 -6.86 26.05 -19.64
CA ARG A 664 -7.06 26.65 -20.96
C ARG A 664 -5.76 27.21 -21.53
N ASP A 665 -5.02 27.97 -20.72
CA ASP A 665 -3.78 28.62 -21.15
C ASP A 665 -2.68 27.57 -21.44
N GLU A 666 -2.66 26.49 -20.65
CA GLU A 666 -1.83 25.31 -20.90
C GLU A 666 -2.21 24.60 -22.21
N LEU A 667 -3.52 24.39 -22.45
CA LEU A 667 -4.04 23.75 -23.64
C LEU A 667 -3.60 24.51 -24.91
N ILE A 668 -3.69 25.84 -24.89
CA ILE A 668 -3.25 26.70 -26.00
C ILE A 668 -1.75 26.47 -26.31
N LYS A 669 -0.91 26.39 -25.29
CA LYS A 669 0.53 26.15 -25.45
C LYS A 669 0.82 24.75 -26.04
N LEU A 670 0.12 23.72 -25.56
CA LEU A 670 0.26 22.34 -26.06
C LEU A 670 -0.23 22.22 -27.52
N GLU A 671 -1.34 22.86 -27.87
CA GLU A 671 -1.85 22.89 -29.25
C GLU A 671 -0.90 23.63 -30.22
N ASP A 672 -0.28 24.72 -29.77
CA ASP A 672 0.72 25.45 -30.58
C ASP A 672 1.98 24.60 -30.81
N LEU A 673 2.45 23.85 -29.79
CA LEU A 673 3.55 22.89 -29.92
C LEU A 673 3.19 21.74 -30.88
N TYR A 674 1.98 21.22 -30.82
CA TYR A 674 1.48 20.18 -31.70
C TYR A 674 1.46 20.64 -33.18
N GLN A 675 1.00 21.87 -33.43
CA GLN A 675 0.99 22.45 -34.76
C GLN A 675 2.42 22.66 -35.30
N LYS A 676 3.36 23.15 -34.47
CA LYS A 676 4.77 23.33 -34.87
C LYS A 676 5.43 21.99 -35.20
N THR A 677 5.12 20.92 -34.48
CA THR A 677 5.61 19.58 -34.77
C THR A 677 5.00 18.98 -36.03
N THR A 678 3.84 19.50 -36.49
CA THR A 678 3.18 19.07 -37.72
C THR A 678 3.68 19.79 -38.97
N THR A 679 4.26 21.00 -38.82
CA THR A 679 4.76 21.82 -39.92
C THR A 679 6.23 21.53 -40.26
N THR A 680 6.93 20.75 -39.41
CA THR A 680 8.38 20.43 -39.58
C THR A 680 8.60 19.01 -40.13
N THR A 681 7.55 18.27 -40.43
CA THR A 681 7.53 16.99 -41.18
C THR A 681 6.95 17.25 -42.57
#